data_6c461bbe71f1e3b06aafd2db20f79e21
#
_entry.id   6c461bbe71f1e3b06aafd2db20f79e21
#
_cell.length_a   1.000
_cell.length_b   1.000
_cell.length_c   1.000
_cell.angle_alpha   90.00
_cell.angle_beta   90.00
_cell.angle_gamma   90.00
#
_symmetry.space_group_name_H-M   'P 1'
#
loop_
_entity.id
_entity.type
_entity.pdbx_description
1 polymer ?
#
loop_
_entity_poly.entity_id
_entity_poly.type
_entity_poly.pdbx_seq_one_letter_code
_entity_poly.pdbx_strand_id
1 'polypeptide(L)'
;MRLLVAISFFLFSSLNLNAQCILRISGAVKDADTRSALAGATVTIVELKKTILTDNEGKYALSGICPGDYTLRITHADCQALDFHFHLKEDLSKSFELSHAENLLKEVVVVGAATVRPEGMTGELKGKELAATRGLSLGESLQRITGVTVLQTGNNIYKPVIQGLHSSRVLILNNGIRQEGQQWGSEHAPEIDPYVANRLTVIKGAASVRYGGDAIGGVVLVEPRLLQYKKEMQGEVNLAAFSNNRQGVVSALVESAFDKNETTAWRVQGTLKRGGNARTPEYWLKNSGVEEMNMSAAAGWRKKNKGAEIFYSIFNTNIGIFSGSHIGNLTDLENAIRAQSPPSYIRDEGFSYAIERPYQDVQHHLFKFKAFSEMVGHSRINLTLSSQLNIRKEFDLTRSASDLPQLQLNLQTHMADLVWEHFAEKKIKGSVGVNAMYQDNYINYRYFVPNYQSVDLGFWAAERYHHQKWQVELGLRYDHRNRFNIKDNDPKPFDLLMGNALVSGDPYGQRIFSGLSGTGVVAYKFSDHLRTSFTASTAWRSPQVNELFSNGLHHGAARIERGRPNLNPERAFSVLGTLVYNNEKWEAELGIYQKVINGFIYLKPTYPALLTIRGAFPAFDYAQTDASLTGMDMRLAYRFTNHLQAHLKGSVLRAYNSTEKTWLIQMPSDRFEADLEYSFIDGKKWRQSSIKFGMQHVTEQTHVPPTGN
;
A
#
# COMPACT_ATOMS: atom_id res chain seq x y z
N MET A 1 80.76 19.54 -51.81
CA MET A 1 79.79 20.45 -51.13
C MET A 1 78.34 20.16 -51.45
N ARG A 2 77.98 18.97 -52.02
CA ARG A 2 76.58 18.57 -52.32
C ARG A 2 76.11 17.36 -51.43
N LEU A 3 76.99 16.76 -50.62
CA LEU A 3 76.68 15.61 -49.82
C LEU A 3 76.37 15.98 -48.33
N LEU A 4 76.79 17.17 -47.88
CA LEU A 4 76.57 17.66 -46.52
C LEU A 4 75.21 18.37 -46.29
N VAL A 5 74.55 18.80 -47.39
CA VAL A 5 73.23 19.45 -47.31
C VAL A 5 72.09 18.41 -47.29
N ALA A 6 72.32 17.20 -47.81
CA ALA A 6 71.30 16.13 -47.79
C ALA A 6 71.19 15.43 -46.47
N ILE A 7 72.22 15.43 -45.60
CA ILE A 7 72.21 14.82 -44.25
C ILE A 7 71.58 15.76 -43.22
N SER A 8 71.64 17.09 -43.42
CA SER A 8 70.95 18.05 -42.52
C SER A 8 69.44 18.11 -42.77
N PHE A 9 68.91 17.72 -43.94
CA PHE A 9 67.45 17.70 -44.17
C PHE A 9 66.79 16.41 -43.78
N PHE A 10 67.56 15.31 -43.53
CA PHE A 10 67.04 14.03 -43.12
C PHE A 10 67.01 13.86 -41.55
N LEU A 11 67.70 14.77 -40.84
CA LEU A 11 67.73 14.77 -39.35
C LEU A 11 66.69 15.70 -38.73
N PHE A 12 65.89 16.45 -39.51
CA PHE A 12 64.83 17.34 -39.00
C PHE A 12 63.40 16.82 -39.21
N SER A 13 63.20 15.62 -39.81
CA SER A 13 61.90 15.08 -40.16
C SER A 13 61.41 13.92 -39.26
N SER A 14 62.00 13.71 -38.07
CA SER A 14 61.60 12.60 -37.18
C SER A 14 61.48 12.96 -35.69
N LEU A 15 61.07 14.18 -35.40
CA LEU A 15 60.55 14.49 -34.08
C LEU A 15 59.03 14.63 -34.15
N ASN A 16 58.34 13.52 -34.45
CA ASN A 16 56.95 13.32 -34.00
C ASN A 16 57.04 13.14 -32.48
N LEU A 17 56.96 14.22 -31.72
CA LEU A 17 56.61 14.21 -30.29
C LEU A 17 55.19 13.70 -30.19
N ASN A 18 55.03 12.37 -30.13
CA ASN A 18 53.80 11.77 -29.59
C ASN A 18 53.67 12.27 -28.16
N ALA A 19 52.90 13.30 -27.95
CA ALA A 19 52.48 13.68 -26.61
C ALA A 19 51.79 12.43 -25.97
N GLN A 20 52.53 11.72 -25.11
CA GLN A 20 51.97 10.58 -24.39
C GLN A 20 50.91 11.12 -23.45
N CYS A 21 49.62 10.77 -23.74
CA CYS A 21 48.50 11.07 -22.88
C CYS A 21 48.57 10.11 -21.66
N ILE A 22 49.15 10.57 -20.55
CA ILE A 22 49.48 9.75 -19.38
C ILE A 22 48.62 10.09 -18.15
N LEU A 23 47.79 11.15 -18.26
CA LEU A 23 46.99 11.62 -17.11
C LEU A 23 45.88 10.66 -16.74
N ARG A 24 45.55 10.66 -15.46
CA ARG A 24 44.55 9.79 -14.84
C ARG A 24 43.47 10.59 -14.12
N ILE A 25 42.21 10.15 -14.28
CA ILE A 25 41.08 10.63 -13.51
C ILE A 25 40.58 9.46 -12.67
N SER A 26 40.46 9.65 -11.36
CA SER A 26 39.98 8.61 -10.43
C SER A 26 39.12 9.21 -9.33
N GLY A 27 38.36 8.36 -8.67
CA GLY A 27 37.50 8.78 -7.56
C GLY A 27 36.50 7.71 -7.19
N ALA A 28 35.45 8.11 -6.47
CA ALA A 28 34.36 7.24 -6.12
C ALA A 28 33.01 7.91 -6.42
N VAL A 29 32.02 7.12 -6.79
CA VAL A 29 30.63 7.55 -6.98
C VAL A 29 29.83 6.98 -5.82
N LYS A 30 29.11 7.86 -5.10
CA LYS A 30 28.31 7.53 -3.94
C LYS A 30 26.88 8.02 -4.13
N ASP A 31 25.96 7.41 -3.43
CA ASP A 31 24.60 7.90 -3.30
C ASP A 31 24.56 9.14 -2.38
N ALA A 32 23.90 10.19 -2.81
CA ALA A 32 23.86 11.46 -2.06
C ALA A 32 23.06 11.38 -0.75
N ASP A 33 22.07 10.48 -0.70
CA ASP A 33 21.16 10.36 0.45
C ASP A 33 21.68 9.35 1.48
N THR A 34 22.13 8.20 1.00
CA THR A 34 22.61 7.11 1.85
C THR A 34 24.13 7.09 2.04
N ARG A 35 24.86 7.83 1.18
CA ARG A 35 26.34 7.80 1.05
C ARG A 35 26.95 6.43 0.77
N SER A 36 26.11 5.45 0.44
CA SER A 36 26.56 4.13 0.02
C SER A 36 27.28 4.21 -1.33
N ALA A 37 28.27 3.33 -1.54
CA ALA A 37 28.95 3.20 -2.81
C ALA A 37 27.96 2.82 -3.92
N LEU A 38 28.00 3.50 -5.07
CA LEU A 38 27.20 3.16 -6.25
C LEU A 38 28.05 2.28 -7.17
N ALA A 39 27.95 0.97 -6.99
CA ALA A 39 28.54 -0.03 -7.86
C ALA A 39 27.84 -0.07 -9.21
N GLY A 40 28.62 -0.17 -10.32
CA GLY A 40 28.06 -0.21 -11.66
C GLY A 40 27.57 1.15 -12.19
N ALA A 41 27.89 2.25 -11.51
CA ALA A 41 27.70 3.58 -12.08
C ALA A 41 28.60 3.76 -13.30
N THR A 42 28.07 4.36 -14.35
CA THR A 42 28.81 4.61 -15.60
C THR A 42 29.46 5.98 -15.55
N VAL A 43 30.78 6.03 -15.69
CA VAL A 43 31.57 7.27 -15.75
C VAL A 43 32.14 7.42 -17.17
N THR A 44 31.71 8.45 -17.87
CA THR A 44 32.07 8.68 -19.30
C THR A 44 32.73 10.02 -19.48
N ILE A 45 33.89 10.05 -20.12
CA ILE A 45 34.46 11.30 -20.72
C ILE A 45 33.77 11.50 -22.08
N VAL A 46 32.91 12.50 -22.14
CA VAL A 46 32.01 12.71 -23.29
C VAL A 46 32.77 12.93 -24.59
N GLU A 47 33.82 13.77 -24.58
CA GLU A 47 34.63 14.17 -25.75
C GLU A 47 35.44 13.00 -26.29
N LEU A 48 35.91 12.11 -25.40
CA LEU A 48 36.73 10.95 -25.78
C LEU A 48 35.91 9.68 -25.99
N LYS A 49 34.61 9.70 -25.67
CA LYS A 49 33.71 8.53 -25.64
C LYS A 49 34.29 7.36 -24.82
N LYS A 50 35.07 7.69 -23.79
CA LYS A 50 35.76 6.71 -22.96
C LYS A 50 34.94 6.49 -21.70
N THR A 51 34.54 5.24 -21.48
CA THR A 51 33.60 4.87 -20.41
C THR A 51 34.18 3.78 -19.52
N ILE A 52 33.92 3.88 -18.20
CA ILE A 52 34.20 2.84 -17.20
C ILE A 52 33.02 2.68 -16.26
N LEU A 53 32.86 1.48 -15.73
CA LEU A 53 31.91 1.21 -14.64
C LEU A 53 32.63 1.29 -13.29
N THR A 54 31.97 1.82 -12.27
CA THR A 54 32.48 1.78 -10.91
C THR A 54 32.48 0.34 -10.38
N ASP A 55 33.47 0.02 -9.55
CA ASP A 55 33.58 -1.26 -8.85
C ASP A 55 32.57 -1.38 -7.70
N ASN A 56 32.65 -2.48 -6.92
CA ASN A 56 31.75 -2.73 -5.79
C ASN A 56 31.89 -1.71 -4.65
N GLU A 57 33.00 -0.99 -4.57
CA GLU A 57 33.24 0.12 -3.63
C GLU A 57 32.90 1.48 -4.26
N GLY A 58 32.27 1.49 -5.44
CA GLY A 58 31.91 2.70 -6.17
C GLY A 58 33.10 3.43 -6.79
N LYS A 59 34.32 2.85 -6.82
CA LYS A 59 35.53 3.49 -7.32
C LYS A 59 35.64 3.36 -8.83
N TYR A 60 36.23 4.38 -9.46
CA TYR A 60 36.53 4.41 -10.88
C TYR A 60 37.93 4.96 -11.14
N ALA A 61 38.54 4.57 -12.29
CA ALA A 61 39.81 5.12 -12.73
C ALA A 61 39.91 5.06 -14.25
N LEU A 62 40.05 6.20 -14.88
CA LEU A 62 40.29 6.40 -16.30
C LEU A 62 41.72 6.91 -16.51
N SER A 63 42.55 6.22 -17.25
CA SER A 63 43.96 6.58 -17.53
C SER A 63 44.21 6.78 -19.02
N GLY A 64 45.34 7.37 -19.40
CA GLY A 64 45.67 7.62 -20.76
C GLY A 64 44.85 8.77 -21.36
N ILE A 65 44.79 9.90 -20.65
CA ILE A 65 44.06 11.10 -21.00
C ILE A 65 45.08 12.22 -21.25
N CYS A 66 44.89 13.01 -22.29
CA CYS A 66 45.72 14.18 -22.55
C CYS A 66 45.24 15.38 -21.73
N PRO A 67 46.11 16.41 -21.52
CA PRO A 67 45.63 17.70 -21.01
C PRO A 67 44.58 18.31 -21.94
N GLY A 68 43.52 18.90 -21.37
CA GLY A 68 42.42 19.46 -22.15
C GLY A 68 41.16 19.72 -21.34
N ASP A 69 40.15 20.26 -22.03
CA ASP A 69 38.81 20.49 -21.43
C ASP A 69 37.92 19.29 -21.68
N TYR A 70 37.30 18.79 -20.61
CA TYR A 70 36.51 17.59 -20.66
C TYR A 70 35.23 17.72 -19.81
N THR A 71 34.25 16.89 -20.17
CA THR A 71 33.01 16.67 -19.40
C THR A 71 32.97 15.24 -18.94
N LEU A 72 32.98 15.00 -17.62
CA LEU A 72 32.62 13.72 -17.05
C LEU A 72 31.11 13.65 -16.88
N ARG A 73 30.50 12.71 -17.56
CA ARG A 73 29.11 12.33 -17.37
C ARG A 73 29.03 11.08 -16.51
N ILE A 74 28.38 11.19 -15.35
CA ILE A 74 28.19 10.09 -14.41
C ILE A 74 26.71 9.73 -14.39
N THR A 75 26.39 8.45 -14.64
CA THR A 75 25.02 7.93 -14.65
C THR A 75 24.93 6.64 -13.86
N HIS A 76 23.80 6.45 -13.17
CA HIS A 76 23.45 5.20 -12.51
C HIS A 76 21.97 4.94 -12.72
N ALA A 77 21.52 3.64 -12.68
CA ALA A 77 20.16 3.26 -13.02
C ALA A 77 19.10 3.98 -12.16
N ASP A 78 19.43 4.24 -10.88
CA ASP A 78 18.51 4.82 -9.90
C ASP A 78 18.84 6.28 -9.55
N CYS A 79 19.77 6.94 -10.27
CA CYS A 79 20.26 8.28 -9.93
C CYS A 79 20.17 9.26 -11.10
N GLN A 80 20.11 10.55 -10.78
CA GLN A 80 20.21 11.62 -11.79
C GLN A 80 21.61 11.62 -12.41
N ALA A 81 21.66 11.78 -13.74
CA ALA A 81 22.92 11.99 -14.43
C ALA A 81 23.55 13.31 -13.97
N LEU A 82 24.85 13.26 -13.69
CA LEU A 82 25.66 14.42 -13.31
C LEU A 82 26.69 14.71 -14.39
N ASP A 83 26.70 15.93 -14.92
CA ASP A 83 27.75 16.41 -15.81
C ASP A 83 28.69 17.34 -15.05
N PHE A 84 29.98 17.02 -15.08
CA PHE A 84 31.04 17.79 -14.45
C PHE A 84 32.05 18.25 -15.48
N HIS A 85 32.12 19.58 -15.70
CA HIS A 85 33.08 20.22 -16.64
C HIS A 85 34.35 20.59 -15.91
N PHE A 86 35.51 20.26 -16.46
CA PHE A 86 36.81 20.55 -15.86
C PHE A 86 37.91 20.65 -16.93
N HIS A 87 38.99 21.33 -16.54
CA HIS A 87 40.21 21.41 -17.33
C HIS A 87 41.28 20.51 -16.70
N LEU A 88 41.74 19.48 -17.44
CA LEU A 88 42.71 18.51 -16.96
C LEU A 88 44.13 18.97 -17.30
N LYS A 89 44.97 19.27 -16.29
CA LYS A 89 46.40 19.61 -16.42
C LYS A 89 47.31 18.60 -15.72
N GLU A 90 46.79 17.92 -14.70
CA GLU A 90 47.47 16.94 -13.87
C GLU A 90 46.46 15.86 -13.48
N ASP A 91 46.94 14.80 -12.83
CA ASP A 91 46.06 13.72 -12.34
C ASP A 91 44.95 14.29 -11.44
N LEU A 92 43.69 13.94 -11.74
CA LEU A 92 42.52 14.42 -11.03
C LEU A 92 41.92 13.31 -10.17
N SER A 93 41.85 13.54 -8.86
CA SER A 93 41.08 12.69 -7.96
C SER A 93 39.78 13.41 -7.52
N LYS A 94 38.63 12.94 -7.98
CA LYS A 94 37.32 13.55 -7.70
C LYS A 94 36.28 12.51 -7.42
N SER A 95 35.62 12.59 -6.28
CA SER A 95 34.45 11.77 -5.95
C SER A 95 33.15 12.54 -6.22
N PHE A 96 32.10 11.82 -6.59
CA PHE A 96 30.80 12.38 -6.94
C PHE A 96 29.71 11.75 -6.07
N GLU A 97 28.72 12.54 -5.72
CA GLU A 97 27.52 12.10 -5.04
C GLU A 97 26.35 12.24 -6.04
N LEU A 98 25.70 11.12 -6.38
CA LEU A 98 24.52 11.13 -7.23
C LEU A 98 23.30 11.10 -6.35
N SER A 99 22.44 12.08 -6.48
CA SER A 99 21.11 12.04 -5.89
C SER A 99 20.31 10.95 -6.58
N HIS A 100 19.54 10.17 -5.83
CA HIS A 100 18.54 9.31 -6.43
C HIS A 100 17.74 10.14 -7.44
N ALA A 101 17.48 9.53 -8.59
CA ALA A 101 16.71 10.19 -9.63
C ALA A 101 15.33 10.53 -9.10
N GLU A 102 15.23 11.67 -8.38
CA GLU A 102 13.93 12.33 -8.17
C GLU A 102 13.23 12.59 -9.53
N ASN A 103 13.89 12.33 -10.65
CA ASN A 103 13.26 12.33 -11.97
C ASN A 103 12.22 11.22 -12.17
N LEU A 104 12.34 10.09 -11.51
CA LEU A 104 11.16 9.25 -11.27
C LEU A 104 10.06 10.07 -10.58
N LEU A 105 10.38 11.00 -9.71
CA LEU A 105 9.43 11.85 -9.00
C LEU A 105 8.98 13.06 -9.82
N LYS A 106 9.78 13.61 -10.74
CA LYS A 106 9.27 14.65 -11.66
C LYS A 106 8.30 14.09 -12.70
N GLU A 107 8.43 12.82 -13.07
CA GLU A 107 7.42 12.13 -13.87
C GLU A 107 6.28 11.53 -13.02
N VAL A 108 6.54 11.11 -11.80
CA VAL A 108 5.57 10.60 -10.82
C VAL A 108 4.67 11.68 -10.27
N VAL A 109 5.02 12.92 -10.41
CA VAL A 109 4.07 14.00 -10.09
C VAL A 109 2.82 13.97 -10.97
N VAL A 110 2.77 13.08 -11.95
CA VAL A 110 1.50 12.73 -12.62
C VAL A 110 0.57 11.91 -11.73
N VAL A 111 1.06 11.19 -10.73
CA VAL A 111 0.18 10.64 -9.71
C VAL A 111 0.03 11.71 -8.62
N GLY A 112 -1.01 12.49 -8.70
CA GLY A 112 -1.30 13.54 -7.73
C GLY A 112 -1.20 13.02 -6.31
N ALA A 113 -0.09 13.17 -5.67
CA ALA A 113 0.17 12.96 -4.27
C ALA A 113 1.65 12.78 -3.93
N ALA A 114 2.54 12.57 -4.91
CA ALA A 114 3.91 12.18 -4.60
C ALA A 114 4.80 13.34 -4.09
N THR A 115 4.36 14.58 -4.23
CA THR A 115 5.19 15.74 -3.90
C THR A 115 5.21 16.11 -2.42
N VAL A 116 4.23 15.65 -1.64
CA VAL A 116 4.15 15.97 -0.21
C VAL A 116 3.82 14.70 0.56
N ARG A 117 4.80 13.78 0.69
CA ARG A 117 4.66 12.71 1.67
C ARG A 117 4.80 13.33 3.05
N PRO A 118 3.86 13.03 3.96
CA PRO A 118 4.02 13.45 5.34
C PRO A 118 5.35 12.92 5.88
N GLU A 119 6.13 13.74 6.54
CA GLU A 119 7.31 13.34 7.30
C GLU A 119 6.92 12.57 8.57
N GLY A 120 5.89 11.73 8.47
CA GLY A 120 5.43 10.86 9.53
C GLY A 120 5.99 9.44 9.35
N MET A 121 5.61 8.55 10.23
CA MET A 121 6.00 7.14 10.18
C MET A 121 5.38 6.48 8.94
N THR A 122 6.17 6.31 7.90
CA THR A 122 5.77 5.65 6.66
C THR A 122 6.54 4.34 6.51
N GLY A 123 5.82 3.26 6.23
CA GLY A 123 6.43 1.99 5.84
C GLY A 123 6.31 1.77 4.34
N GLU A 124 7.36 1.30 3.70
CA GLU A 124 7.36 1.01 2.26
C GLU A 124 7.81 -0.42 1.98
N LEU A 125 7.23 -1.02 0.93
CA LEU A 125 7.75 -2.20 0.24
C LEU A 125 8.01 -1.83 -1.21
N LYS A 126 9.24 -2.00 -1.67
CA LYS A 126 9.67 -1.74 -3.04
C LYS A 126 10.83 -2.67 -3.42
N GLY A 127 11.15 -2.76 -4.72
CA GLY A 127 12.28 -3.55 -5.20
C GLY A 127 12.26 -5.00 -4.69
N LYS A 128 13.35 -5.47 -4.10
CA LYS A 128 13.49 -6.86 -3.61
C LYS A 128 12.48 -7.22 -2.52
N GLU A 129 12.18 -6.31 -1.58
CA GLU A 129 11.22 -6.56 -0.51
C GLU A 129 9.80 -6.78 -1.06
N LEU A 130 9.39 -5.99 -2.05
CA LEU A 130 8.12 -6.18 -2.74
C LEU A 130 8.12 -7.45 -3.60
N ALA A 131 9.21 -7.74 -4.30
CA ALA A 131 9.34 -8.96 -5.11
C ALA A 131 9.22 -10.23 -4.26
N ALA A 132 9.74 -10.23 -3.02
CA ALA A 132 9.61 -11.34 -2.09
C ALA A 132 8.16 -11.58 -1.60
N THR A 133 7.22 -10.68 -1.87
CA THR A 133 5.79 -10.85 -1.55
C THR A 133 4.96 -11.29 -2.77
N ARG A 134 5.57 -11.52 -3.92
CA ARG A 134 4.85 -11.94 -5.13
C ARG A 134 4.14 -13.28 -4.89
N GLY A 135 2.87 -13.36 -5.32
CA GLY A 135 1.98 -14.50 -5.09
C GLY A 135 1.13 -14.41 -3.83
N LEU A 136 1.49 -13.54 -2.88
CA LEU A 136 0.67 -13.23 -1.71
C LEU A 136 -0.47 -12.26 -2.07
N SER A 137 -1.50 -12.19 -1.25
CA SER A 137 -2.52 -11.15 -1.33
C SER A 137 -1.96 -9.78 -0.92
N LEU A 138 -2.70 -8.69 -1.21
CA LEU A 138 -2.29 -7.35 -0.79
C LEU A 138 -2.13 -7.25 0.75
N GLY A 139 -3.08 -7.82 1.51
CA GLY A 139 -3.02 -7.81 2.98
C GLY A 139 -1.79 -8.53 3.52
N GLU A 140 -1.48 -9.71 3.00
CA GLU A 140 -0.29 -10.47 3.39
C GLU A 140 1.00 -9.73 3.04
N SER A 141 1.04 -9.09 1.86
CA SER A 141 2.21 -8.29 1.46
C SER A 141 2.45 -7.13 2.43
N LEU A 142 1.39 -6.41 2.80
CA LEU A 142 1.45 -5.28 3.73
C LEU A 142 1.91 -5.68 5.13
N GLN A 143 1.68 -6.93 5.55
CA GLN A 143 2.13 -7.45 6.85
C GLN A 143 3.67 -7.43 7.00
N ARG A 144 4.42 -7.32 5.90
CA ARG A 144 5.89 -7.16 5.95
C ARG A 144 6.33 -5.78 6.47
N ILE A 145 5.40 -4.80 6.49
CA ILE A 145 5.65 -3.46 7.01
C ILE A 145 5.48 -3.47 8.54
N THR A 146 6.45 -2.94 9.26
CA THR A 146 6.40 -2.82 10.73
C THR A 146 5.13 -2.05 11.16
N GLY A 147 4.44 -2.48 12.22
CA GLY A 147 3.20 -1.88 12.72
C GLY A 147 1.97 -2.16 11.87
N VAL A 148 2.10 -3.04 10.87
CA VAL A 148 0.98 -3.55 10.09
C VAL A 148 0.82 -5.04 10.39
N THR A 149 -0.38 -5.44 10.76
CA THR A 149 -0.79 -6.84 10.89
C THR A 149 -1.97 -7.10 9.96
N VAL A 150 -2.55 -8.28 10.02
CA VAL A 150 -3.74 -8.62 9.25
C VAL A 150 -4.81 -9.24 10.14
N LEU A 151 -6.05 -8.91 9.83
CA LEU A 151 -7.20 -9.68 10.26
C LEU A 151 -7.44 -10.76 9.21
N GLN A 152 -7.15 -12.01 9.57
CA GLN A 152 -7.35 -13.17 8.71
C GLN A 152 -8.62 -13.89 9.14
N THR A 153 -9.64 -13.90 8.31
CA THR A 153 -10.92 -14.56 8.55
C THR A 153 -11.14 -15.78 7.68
N GLY A 154 -10.22 -16.04 6.77
CA GLY A 154 -10.20 -17.21 5.89
C GLY A 154 -8.84 -17.39 5.25
N ASN A 155 -8.63 -18.51 4.54
CA ASN A 155 -7.34 -18.83 3.94
C ASN A 155 -6.86 -17.78 2.91
N ASN A 156 -7.75 -17.06 2.25
CA ASN A 156 -7.41 -16.04 1.26
C ASN A 156 -8.03 -14.67 1.58
N ILE A 157 -8.45 -14.46 2.83
CA ILE A 157 -9.10 -13.23 3.27
C ILE A 157 -8.20 -12.55 4.31
N TYR A 158 -7.39 -11.60 3.86
CA TYR A 158 -6.42 -10.87 4.66
C TYR A 158 -6.70 -9.38 4.62
N LYS A 159 -7.20 -8.82 5.71
CA LYS A 159 -7.50 -7.40 5.83
C LYS A 159 -6.39 -6.67 6.59
N PRO A 160 -5.78 -5.60 6.04
CA PRO A 160 -4.71 -4.91 6.73
C PRO A 160 -5.22 -4.20 7.99
N VAL A 161 -4.45 -4.34 9.06
CA VAL A 161 -4.64 -3.70 10.37
C VAL A 161 -3.43 -2.83 10.64
N ILE A 162 -3.62 -1.53 10.76
CA ILE A 162 -2.57 -0.55 11.03
C ILE A 162 -2.70 -0.06 12.47
N GLN A 163 -1.72 -0.39 13.31
CA GLN A 163 -1.71 0.02 14.73
C GLN A 163 -3.06 -0.30 15.44
N GLY A 164 -3.61 -1.52 15.20
CA GLY A 164 -4.87 -1.99 15.76
C GLY A 164 -6.15 -1.53 15.05
N LEU A 165 -6.06 -0.68 14.05
CA LEU A 165 -7.21 -0.14 13.32
C LEU A 165 -7.32 -0.74 11.91
N HIS A 166 -8.55 -1.08 11.50
CA HIS A 166 -8.84 -1.73 10.21
C HIS A 166 -10.16 -1.26 9.61
N SER A 167 -10.55 -1.84 8.48
CA SER A 167 -11.84 -1.63 7.80
C SER A 167 -12.05 -0.15 7.44
N SER A 168 -13.14 0.45 7.85
CA SER A 168 -13.51 1.84 7.56
C SER A 168 -12.57 2.90 8.15
N ARG A 169 -11.60 2.51 8.99
CA ARG A 169 -10.59 3.42 9.57
C ARG A 169 -9.27 3.45 8.82
N VAL A 170 -9.11 2.56 7.84
CA VAL A 170 -7.92 2.48 6.99
C VAL A 170 -8.34 2.71 5.54
N LEU A 171 -7.82 3.77 4.92
CA LEU A 171 -8.04 4.02 3.50
C LEU A 171 -7.04 3.22 2.67
N ILE A 172 -7.53 2.59 1.61
CA ILE A 172 -6.70 1.91 0.63
C ILE A 172 -6.89 2.59 -0.71
N LEU A 173 -5.80 3.05 -1.30
CA LEU A 173 -5.82 3.73 -2.60
C LEU A 173 -5.13 2.86 -3.65
N ASN A 174 -5.87 2.51 -4.69
CA ASN A 174 -5.35 1.85 -5.88
C ASN A 174 -5.06 2.91 -6.95
N ASN A 175 -3.79 3.09 -7.30
CA ASN A 175 -3.36 4.09 -8.27
C ASN A 175 -3.91 5.51 -7.95
N GLY A 176 -3.91 5.87 -6.66
CA GLY A 176 -4.40 7.15 -6.16
C GLY A 176 -5.92 7.25 -6.00
N ILE A 177 -6.69 6.22 -6.37
CA ILE A 177 -8.14 6.18 -6.20
C ILE A 177 -8.51 5.38 -4.96
N ARG A 178 -9.32 5.96 -4.09
CA ARG A 178 -9.83 5.31 -2.89
C ARG A 178 -10.68 4.09 -3.29
N GLN A 179 -10.27 2.91 -2.79
CA GLN A 179 -10.96 1.65 -3.00
C GLN A 179 -12.18 1.55 -2.10
N GLU A 180 -13.35 1.32 -2.68
CA GLU A 180 -14.60 1.15 -1.95
C GLU A 180 -15.11 -0.30 -2.08
N GLY A 181 -15.92 -0.76 -1.11
CA GLY A 181 -16.50 -2.11 -1.07
C GLY A 181 -15.88 -3.04 -0.02
N GLN A 182 -14.65 -2.76 0.43
CA GLN A 182 -13.94 -3.63 1.38
C GLN A 182 -14.13 -3.26 2.85
N GLN A 183 -14.78 -2.14 3.16
CA GLN A 183 -14.89 -1.60 4.52
C GLN A 183 -15.95 -2.29 5.38
N TRP A 184 -16.95 -2.95 4.79
CA TRP A 184 -18.16 -3.38 5.50
C TRP A 184 -17.98 -4.58 6.41
N GLY A 185 -17.18 -5.55 6.08
CA GLY A 185 -17.02 -6.76 6.89
C GLY A 185 -15.56 -7.08 7.17
N SER A 186 -15.33 -7.91 8.17
CA SER A 186 -13.99 -8.46 8.44
C SER A 186 -13.52 -9.41 7.34
N GLU A 187 -14.46 -10.05 6.65
CA GLU A 187 -14.27 -11.00 5.54
C GLU A 187 -14.17 -10.34 4.16
N HIS A 188 -14.28 -9.02 4.08
CA HIS A 188 -14.09 -8.27 2.83
C HIS A 188 -12.63 -7.80 2.72
N ALA A 189 -11.78 -8.59 2.05
CA ALA A 189 -10.39 -8.24 1.77
C ALA A 189 -10.28 -7.14 0.69
N PRO A 190 -9.15 -6.41 0.60
CA PRO A 190 -8.91 -5.47 -0.49
C PRO A 190 -8.87 -6.17 -1.86
N GLU A 191 -9.70 -5.71 -2.79
CA GLU A 191 -9.89 -6.27 -4.13
C GLU A 191 -8.94 -5.56 -5.11
N ILE A 192 -7.65 -5.76 -4.92
CA ILE A 192 -6.58 -5.14 -5.71
C ILE A 192 -5.54 -6.22 -6.03
N ASP A 193 -5.20 -6.36 -7.30
CA ASP A 193 -4.10 -7.21 -7.72
C ASP A 193 -2.76 -6.63 -7.22
N PRO A 194 -2.03 -7.31 -6.31
CA PRO A 194 -0.76 -6.79 -5.79
C PRO A 194 0.34 -6.70 -6.85
N TYR A 195 0.18 -7.38 -7.98
CA TYR A 195 1.14 -7.30 -9.09
C TYR A 195 1.10 -5.98 -9.86
N VAL A 196 0.02 -5.18 -9.72
CA VAL A 196 -0.02 -3.81 -10.24
C VAL A 196 1.00 -2.92 -9.54
N ALA A 197 1.32 -3.21 -8.28
CA ALA A 197 2.18 -2.37 -7.46
C ALA A 197 3.67 -2.46 -7.87
N ASN A 198 4.29 -1.32 -8.06
CA ASN A 198 5.74 -1.12 -8.05
C ASN A 198 6.23 -0.70 -6.65
N ARG A 199 5.31 -0.18 -5.84
CA ARG A 199 5.53 0.21 -4.46
C ARG A 199 4.23 0.12 -3.67
N LEU A 200 4.33 -0.40 -2.45
CA LEU A 200 3.29 -0.35 -1.44
C LEU A 200 3.76 0.59 -0.33
N THR A 201 2.97 1.59 0.01
CA THR A 201 3.28 2.54 1.07
C THR A 201 2.17 2.53 2.11
N VAL A 202 2.54 2.50 3.38
CA VAL A 202 1.61 2.67 4.52
C VAL A 202 1.97 3.95 5.24
N ILE A 203 1.04 4.91 5.25
CA ILE A 203 1.13 6.14 6.05
C ILE A 203 0.35 5.88 7.33
N LYS A 204 1.05 5.88 8.47
CA LYS A 204 0.45 5.56 9.76
C LYS A 204 -0.12 6.80 10.44
N GLY A 205 -1.24 6.62 11.14
CA GLY A 205 -1.90 7.70 11.87
C GLY A 205 -2.73 8.62 10.99
N ALA A 206 -3.28 9.66 11.60
CA ALA A 206 -4.17 10.62 10.96
C ALA A 206 -3.44 11.71 10.14
N ALA A 207 -2.19 11.51 9.75
CA ALA A 207 -1.42 12.43 8.90
C ALA A 207 -1.90 12.46 7.44
N SER A 208 -3.18 12.24 7.21
CA SER A 208 -3.75 11.92 5.90
C SER A 208 -4.80 12.91 5.41
N VAL A 209 -4.71 14.17 5.82
CA VAL A 209 -5.63 15.25 5.44
C VAL A 209 -5.95 15.26 3.94
N ARG A 210 -4.97 14.95 3.11
CA ARG A 210 -5.12 14.88 1.67
C ARG A 210 -6.04 13.75 1.20
N TYR A 211 -6.08 12.61 1.92
CA TYR A 211 -6.71 11.37 1.43
C TYR A 211 -8.16 11.18 1.86
N GLY A 212 -8.59 11.84 2.91
CA GLY A 212 -9.97 11.79 3.40
C GLY A 212 -10.10 11.66 4.91
N GLY A 213 -11.25 12.05 5.44
CA GLY A 213 -11.53 12.06 6.88
C GLY A 213 -11.49 10.68 7.52
N ASP A 214 -11.90 9.64 6.82
CA ASP A 214 -11.99 8.26 7.34
C ASP A 214 -10.61 7.62 7.66
N ALA A 215 -9.48 8.27 7.37
CA ALA A 215 -8.13 7.77 7.59
C ALA A 215 -7.64 7.89 9.04
N ILE A 216 -8.42 7.49 10.02
CA ILE A 216 -8.04 7.50 11.45
C ILE A 216 -6.86 6.56 11.73
N GLY A 217 -6.87 5.37 11.13
CA GLY A 217 -5.83 4.34 11.28
C GLY A 217 -4.60 4.61 10.42
N GLY A 218 -4.82 5.15 9.24
CA GLY A 218 -3.79 5.40 8.25
C GLY A 218 -4.25 5.18 6.82
N VAL A 219 -3.30 5.24 5.89
CA VAL A 219 -3.54 5.10 4.46
C VAL A 219 -2.58 4.08 3.85
N VAL A 220 -3.11 3.20 3.03
CA VAL A 220 -2.35 2.29 2.18
C VAL A 220 -2.35 2.82 0.76
N LEU A 221 -1.19 3.01 0.17
CA LEU A 221 -1.04 3.41 -1.23
C LEU A 221 -0.51 2.22 -2.04
N VAL A 222 -1.28 1.79 -3.02
CA VAL A 222 -0.87 0.83 -4.05
C VAL A 222 -0.47 1.63 -5.27
N GLU A 223 0.83 1.81 -5.47
CA GLU A 223 1.38 2.69 -6.48
C GLU A 223 1.93 1.86 -7.64
N PRO A 224 1.32 1.94 -8.84
CA PRO A 224 1.81 1.23 -9.99
C PRO A 224 3.12 1.84 -10.51
N ARG A 225 3.83 1.08 -11.33
CA ARG A 225 4.95 1.58 -12.12
C ARG A 225 4.49 2.74 -13.02
N LEU A 226 5.34 3.73 -13.21
CA LEU A 226 5.08 4.79 -14.19
C LEU A 226 5.06 4.23 -15.60
N LEU A 227 4.26 4.85 -16.48
CA LEU A 227 4.27 4.52 -17.88
C LEU A 227 5.64 4.84 -18.49
N GLN A 228 6.18 3.90 -19.27
CA GLN A 228 7.45 4.04 -19.97
C GLN A 228 7.20 4.66 -21.36
N TYR A 229 7.65 5.89 -21.53
CA TYR A 229 7.51 6.61 -22.81
C TYR A 229 8.63 6.29 -23.83
N LYS A 230 9.49 5.32 -23.50
CA LYS A 230 10.51 4.81 -24.43
C LYS A 230 9.92 3.76 -25.37
N LYS A 231 10.34 3.77 -26.64
CA LYS A 231 9.83 2.85 -27.66
C LYS A 231 10.29 1.40 -27.47
N GLU A 232 11.22 1.13 -26.60
CA GLU A 232 11.66 -0.22 -26.28
C GLU A 232 10.54 -0.97 -25.54
N MET A 233 10.15 -2.12 -26.08
CA MET A 233 9.19 -3.01 -25.40
C MET A 233 9.86 -3.60 -24.17
N GLN A 234 9.23 -3.44 -23.02
CA GLN A 234 9.67 -4.02 -21.75
C GLN A 234 8.59 -4.96 -21.24
N GLY A 235 9.00 -6.01 -20.57
CA GLY A 235 8.07 -6.98 -20.00
C GLY A 235 8.62 -7.61 -18.75
N GLU A 236 7.69 -8.11 -17.92
CA GLU A 236 7.98 -8.83 -16.70
C GLU A 236 7.04 -10.02 -16.60
N VAL A 237 7.57 -11.19 -16.27
CA VAL A 237 6.78 -12.38 -15.97
C VAL A 237 7.14 -12.85 -14.57
N ASN A 238 6.12 -13.07 -13.76
CA ASN A 238 6.26 -13.60 -12.41
C ASN A 238 5.58 -14.95 -12.33
N LEU A 239 6.26 -15.91 -11.73
CA LEU A 239 5.75 -17.24 -11.42
C LEU A 239 5.93 -17.47 -9.93
N ALA A 240 4.87 -17.88 -9.24
CA ALA A 240 4.93 -18.25 -7.83
C ALA A 240 4.16 -19.55 -7.59
N ALA A 241 4.69 -20.38 -6.69
CA ALA A 241 4.06 -21.64 -6.28
C ALA A 241 4.15 -21.79 -4.76
N PHE A 242 3.09 -22.31 -4.16
CA PHE A 242 2.96 -22.53 -2.71
C PHE A 242 2.58 -23.98 -2.45
N SER A 243 3.26 -24.65 -1.53
CA SER A 243 3.07 -26.07 -1.28
C SER A 243 1.82 -26.39 -0.47
N ASN A 244 1.45 -25.54 0.51
CA ASN A 244 0.36 -25.84 1.45
C ASN A 244 -0.97 -26.13 0.70
N ASN A 245 -1.46 -25.14 -0.05
CA ASN A 245 -2.71 -25.24 -0.82
C ASN A 245 -2.47 -25.52 -2.31
N ARG A 246 -1.25 -25.93 -2.68
CA ARG A 246 -0.81 -26.17 -4.07
C ARG A 246 -1.19 -25.02 -5.00
N GLN A 247 -1.04 -23.77 -4.51
CA GLN A 247 -1.37 -22.56 -5.25
C GLN A 247 -0.31 -22.28 -6.30
N GLY A 248 -0.77 -22.01 -7.51
CA GLY A 248 0.03 -21.45 -8.59
C GLY A 248 -0.42 -20.05 -8.93
N VAL A 249 0.54 -19.16 -9.25
CA VAL A 249 0.28 -17.80 -9.71
C VAL A 249 1.16 -17.49 -10.90
N VAL A 250 0.55 -16.93 -11.94
CA VAL A 250 1.24 -16.41 -13.12
C VAL A 250 0.81 -14.96 -13.32
N SER A 251 1.75 -14.05 -13.41
CA SER A 251 1.48 -12.66 -13.75
C SER A 251 2.44 -12.19 -14.83
N ALA A 252 1.91 -11.49 -15.84
CA ALA A 252 2.68 -10.93 -16.93
C ALA A 252 2.32 -9.45 -17.15
N LEU A 253 3.34 -8.64 -17.42
CA LEU A 253 3.24 -7.22 -17.73
C LEU A 253 4.03 -6.93 -18.99
N VAL A 254 3.47 -6.11 -19.87
CA VAL A 254 4.16 -5.59 -21.08
C VAL A 254 3.85 -4.10 -21.19
N GLU A 255 4.87 -3.30 -21.51
CA GLU A 255 4.76 -1.86 -21.70
C GLU A 255 5.70 -1.33 -22.80
N SER A 256 5.29 -0.26 -23.46
CA SER A 256 6.07 0.42 -24.50
C SER A 256 5.49 1.82 -24.80
N ALA A 257 6.18 2.60 -25.62
CA ALA A 257 5.62 3.78 -26.25
C ALA A 257 4.96 3.43 -27.58
N PHE A 258 3.88 4.15 -27.94
CA PHE A 258 3.23 3.99 -29.24
C PHE A 258 4.02 4.66 -30.38
N ASP A 259 4.68 5.79 -30.09
CA ASP A 259 5.31 6.64 -31.08
C ASP A 259 6.82 6.80 -30.85
N LYS A 260 7.53 7.19 -31.93
CA LYS A 260 8.97 7.46 -31.90
C LYS A 260 9.33 8.75 -31.14
N ASN A 261 8.36 9.63 -30.95
CA ASN A 261 8.56 10.91 -30.26
C ASN A 261 8.43 10.77 -28.74
N GLU A 262 8.18 9.57 -28.24
CA GLU A 262 8.06 9.26 -26.81
C GLU A 262 7.01 10.12 -26.08
N THR A 263 5.94 10.48 -26.81
CA THR A 263 4.85 11.31 -26.28
C THR A 263 3.66 10.49 -25.76
N THR A 264 3.54 9.23 -26.21
CA THR A 264 2.46 8.33 -25.84
C THR A 264 3.02 6.99 -25.35
N ALA A 265 2.41 6.41 -24.34
CA ALA A 265 2.83 5.15 -23.76
C ALA A 265 1.63 4.28 -23.39
N TRP A 266 1.86 2.97 -23.29
CA TRP A 266 0.86 2.02 -22.88
C TRP A 266 1.46 0.90 -22.03
N ARG A 267 0.62 0.28 -21.19
CA ARG A 267 0.93 -0.90 -20.42
C ARG A 267 -0.29 -1.79 -20.30
N VAL A 268 -0.09 -3.10 -20.38
CA VAL A 268 -1.07 -4.13 -20.08
C VAL A 268 -0.45 -5.12 -19.11
N GLN A 269 -1.23 -5.57 -18.13
CA GLN A 269 -0.83 -6.55 -17.14
C GLN A 269 -2.00 -7.48 -16.85
N GLY A 270 -1.70 -8.77 -16.63
CA GLY A 270 -2.67 -9.77 -16.22
C GLY A 270 -2.11 -10.75 -15.21
N THR A 271 -2.98 -11.25 -14.33
CA THR A 271 -2.63 -12.22 -13.28
C THR A 271 -3.66 -13.32 -13.22
N LEU A 272 -3.19 -14.57 -13.17
CA LEU A 272 -3.98 -15.77 -12.91
C LEU A 272 -3.47 -16.43 -11.63
N LYS A 273 -4.39 -16.78 -10.72
CA LYS A 273 -4.08 -17.45 -9.46
C LYS A 273 -5.09 -18.54 -9.20
N ARG A 274 -4.63 -19.73 -8.82
CA ARG A 274 -5.47 -20.82 -8.38
C ARG A 274 -4.82 -21.58 -7.25
N GLY A 275 -5.56 -21.78 -6.16
CA GLY A 275 -5.17 -22.57 -5.01
C GLY A 275 -6.33 -23.46 -4.55
N GLY A 276 -6.02 -24.63 -4.06
CA GLY A 276 -7.00 -25.57 -3.49
C GLY A 276 -7.15 -25.38 -1.98
N ASN A 277 -7.69 -26.40 -1.32
CA ASN A 277 -7.84 -26.44 0.12
C ASN A 277 -6.50 -26.20 0.83
N ALA A 278 -6.48 -25.37 1.85
CA ALA A 278 -5.33 -25.21 2.73
C ALA A 278 -5.27 -26.32 3.77
N ARG A 279 -4.07 -26.63 4.23
CA ARG A 279 -3.82 -27.65 5.22
C ARG A 279 -3.38 -27.04 6.54
N THR A 280 -4.01 -27.43 7.65
CA THR A 280 -3.50 -27.30 9.00
C THR A 280 -2.46 -28.42 9.27
N PRO A 281 -1.73 -28.42 10.39
CA PRO A 281 -0.88 -29.55 10.74
C PRO A 281 -1.62 -30.90 10.80
N GLU A 282 -2.94 -30.91 11.09
CA GLU A 282 -3.71 -32.11 11.39
C GLU A 282 -4.70 -32.50 10.28
N TYR A 283 -5.31 -31.52 9.55
CA TYR A 283 -6.37 -31.79 8.57
C TYR A 283 -6.41 -30.72 7.46
N TRP A 284 -7.16 -31.02 6.40
CA TRP A 284 -7.45 -30.09 5.32
C TRP A 284 -8.64 -29.19 5.70
N LEU A 285 -8.52 -27.89 5.44
CA LEU A 285 -9.64 -26.95 5.57
C LEU A 285 -10.54 -27.09 4.33
N LYS A 286 -11.59 -27.89 4.46
CA LYS A 286 -12.54 -28.15 3.36
C LYS A 286 -13.11 -26.84 2.82
N ASN A 287 -13.15 -26.73 1.48
CA ASN A 287 -13.70 -25.59 0.77
C ASN A 287 -12.99 -24.25 1.06
N SER A 288 -11.68 -24.26 1.17
CA SER A 288 -10.87 -23.04 1.39
C SER A 288 -10.02 -22.64 0.18
N GLY A 289 -10.42 -23.07 -1.01
CA GLY A 289 -9.77 -22.75 -2.27
C GLY A 289 -9.96 -21.30 -2.72
N VAL A 290 -9.14 -20.88 -3.69
CA VAL A 290 -9.20 -19.56 -4.31
C VAL A 290 -8.94 -19.66 -5.81
N GLU A 291 -9.65 -18.82 -6.57
CA GLU A 291 -9.41 -18.59 -7.99
C GLU A 291 -9.48 -17.09 -8.27
N GLU A 292 -8.46 -16.55 -8.95
CA GLU A 292 -8.42 -15.14 -9.34
C GLU A 292 -8.01 -15.01 -10.80
N MET A 293 -8.66 -14.07 -11.50
CA MET A 293 -8.29 -13.63 -12.84
C MET A 293 -8.38 -12.09 -12.89
N ASN A 294 -7.22 -11.46 -12.87
CA ASN A 294 -7.09 -10.01 -12.78
C ASN A 294 -6.44 -9.45 -14.04
N MET A 295 -6.84 -8.24 -14.43
CA MET A 295 -6.27 -7.54 -15.58
C MET A 295 -6.20 -6.04 -15.29
N SER A 296 -5.18 -5.37 -15.83
CA SER A 296 -5.12 -3.92 -15.86
C SER A 296 -4.51 -3.41 -17.17
N ALA A 297 -4.95 -2.23 -17.60
CA ALA A 297 -4.42 -1.53 -18.76
C ALA A 297 -4.26 -0.05 -18.45
N ALA A 298 -3.21 0.57 -18.97
CA ALA A 298 -2.97 2.00 -18.88
C ALA A 298 -2.48 2.53 -20.21
N ALA A 299 -2.91 3.76 -20.56
CA ALA A 299 -2.38 4.50 -21.67
C ALA A 299 -2.20 5.96 -21.26
N GLY A 300 -1.13 6.57 -21.71
CA GLY A 300 -0.77 7.95 -21.36
C GLY A 300 -0.28 8.75 -22.54
N TRP A 301 -0.55 10.03 -22.46
CA TRP A 301 -0.01 11.05 -23.36
C TRP A 301 0.64 12.16 -22.57
N ARG A 302 1.82 12.59 -23.01
CA ARG A 302 2.57 13.67 -22.36
C ARG A 302 3.23 14.55 -23.43
N LYS A 303 3.08 15.86 -23.28
CA LYS A 303 3.76 16.83 -24.14
C LYS A 303 4.14 18.07 -23.33
N LYS A 304 5.46 18.31 -23.18
CA LYS A 304 6.00 19.44 -22.39
C LYS A 304 5.36 19.51 -20.99
N ASN A 305 4.49 20.49 -20.78
CA ASN A 305 3.86 20.85 -19.50
C ASN A 305 2.44 20.31 -19.30
N LYS A 306 1.96 19.42 -20.16
CA LYS A 306 0.62 18.83 -20.10
C LYS A 306 0.70 17.32 -20.28
N GLY A 307 -0.25 16.62 -19.70
CA GLY A 307 -0.42 15.19 -19.95
C GLY A 307 -1.76 14.67 -19.47
N ALA A 308 -2.09 13.50 -19.97
CA ALA A 308 -3.27 12.75 -19.56
C ALA A 308 -2.95 11.26 -19.51
N GLU A 309 -3.62 10.54 -18.64
CA GLU A 309 -3.52 9.11 -18.45
C GLU A 309 -4.91 8.51 -18.23
N ILE A 310 -5.17 7.40 -18.87
CA ILE A 310 -6.29 6.51 -18.56
C ILE A 310 -5.76 5.22 -17.96
N PHE A 311 -6.50 4.69 -17.00
CA PHE A 311 -6.22 3.40 -16.37
C PHE A 311 -7.52 2.66 -16.16
N TYR A 312 -7.51 1.37 -16.44
CA TYR A 312 -8.60 0.46 -16.14
C TYR A 312 -8.05 -0.79 -15.47
N SER A 313 -8.75 -1.29 -14.48
CA SER A 313 -8.48 -2.60 -13.89
C SER A 313 -9.75 -3.36 -13.56
N ILE A 314 -9.67 -4.67 -13.66
CA ILE A 314 -10.64 -5.63 -13.16
C ILE A 314 -9.93 -6.58 -12.20
N PHE A 315 -10.51 -6.74 -11.02
CA PHE A 315 -10.18 -7.77 -10.06
C PHE A 315 -11.36 -8.72 -9.96
N ASN A 316 -11.11 -9.99 -10.23
CA ASN A 316 -12.15 -11.03 -10.19
C ASN A 316 -11.66 -12.20 -9.35
N THR A 317 -12.42 -12.58 -8.32
CA THR A 317 -12.05 -13.65 -7.40
C THR A 317 -13.24 -14.48 -6.95
N ASN A 318 -13.00 -15.80 -6.89
CA ASN A 318 -13.84 -16.76 -6.20
C ASN A 318 -13.10 -17.30 -4.99
N ILE A 319 -13.70 -17.20 -3.80
CA ILE A 319 -13.10 -17.63 -2.54
C ILE A 319 -14.04 -18.59 -1.84
N GLY A 320 -13.59 -19.82 -1.65
CA GLY A 320 -14.29 -20.80 -0.82
C GLY A 320 -14.24 -20.42 0.67
N ILE A 321 -15.34 -20.62 1.37
CA ILE A 321 -15.48 -20.40 2.80
C ILE A 321 -15.52 -21.76 3.49
N PHE A 322 -14.74 -21.91 4.56
CA PHE A 322 -14.70 -23.16 5.32
C PHE A 322 -16.09 -23.59 5.79
N SER A 323 -16.51 -24.78 5.38
CA SER A 323 -17.88 -25.28 5.62
C SER A 323 -18.21 -25.46 7.09
N GLY A 324 -17.21 -25.65 7.94
CA GLY A 324 -17.38 -25.81 9.40
C GLY A 324 -17.82 -24.55 10.14
N SER A 325 -17.90 -23.39 9.49
CA SER A 325 -18.43 -22.17 10.07
C SER A 325 -19.97 -22.15 10.17
N HIS A 326 -20.68 -23.08 9.50
CA HIS A 326 -22.14 -23.14 9.48
C HIS A 326 -22.65 -24.28 10.36
N ILE A 327 -23.25 -23.92 11.49
CA ILE A 327 -23.65 -24.86 12.56
C ILE A 327 -25.15 -24.87 12.70
N GLY A 328 -25.75 -26.06 12.77
CA GLY A 328 -27.19 -26.27 12.65
C GLY A 328 -28.00 -25.87 13.88
N ASN A 329 -27.47 -25.93 15.11
CA ASN A 329 -28.19 -25.64 16.35
C ASN A 329 -27.26 -25.10 17.43
N LEU A 330 -27.83 -24.60 18.54
CA LEU A 330 -27.10 -23.99 19.65
C LEU A 330 -26.15 -24.96 20.36
N THR A 331 -26.57 -26.18 20.59
CA THR A 331 -25.73 -27.20 21.24
C THR A 331 -24.49 -27.54 20.42
N ASP A 332 -24.65 -27.69 19.08
CA ASP A 332 -23.54 -27.94 18.20
C ASP A 332 -22.62 -26.70 18.11
N LEU A 333 -23.15 -25.48 18.19
CA LEU A 333 -22.35 -24.26 18.25
C LEU A 333 -21.52 -24.21 19.55
N GLU A 334 -22.11 -24.51 20.71
CA GLU A 334 -21.39 -24.57 21.98
C GLU A 334 -20.31 -25.65 21.97
N ASN A 335 -20.66 -26.83 21.43
CA ASN A 335 -19.70 -27.92 21.27
C ASN A 335 -18.53 -27.54 20.33
N ALA A 336 -18.81 -26.88 19.21
CA ALA A 336 -17.79 -26.41 18.29
C ALA A 336 -16.86 -25.37 18.89
N ILE A 337 -17.38 -24.45 19.72
CA ILE A 337 -16.57 -23.46 20.45
C ILE A 337 -15.60 -24.14 21.42
N ARG A 338 -16.00 -25.25 22.06
CA ARG A 338 -15.19 -26.00 23.04
C ARG A 338 -14.28 -27.05 22.40
N ALA A 339 -14.57 -27.46 21.16
CA ALA A 339 -13.83 -28.49 20.47
C ALA A 339 -12.46 -28.00 19.99
N GLN A 340 -11.43 -28.83 20.08
CA GLN A 340 -10.09 -28.53 19.58
C GLN A 340 -9.98 -28.70 18.05
N SER A 341 -10.88 -29.45 17.43
CA SER A 341 -10.92 -29.65 15.97
C SER A 341 -12.36 -29.79 15.48
N PRO A 342 -12.64 -29.49 14.20
CA PRO A 342 -13.96 -29.72 13.61
C PRO A 342 -14.32 -31.21 13.64
N PRO A 343 -15.64 -31.55 13.67
CA PRO A 343 -16.09 -32.93 13.52
C PRO A 343 -15.58 -33.60 12.25
N SER A 344 -15.40 -34.92 12.27
CA SER A 344 -14.82 -35.67 11.16
C SER A 344 -15.57 -35.52 9.83
N TYR A 345 -16.88 -35.33 9.85
CA TYR A 345 -17.69 -35.11 8.65
C TYR A 345 -17.50 -33.74 7.98
N ILE A 346 -16.87 -32.78 8.68
CA ILE A 346 -16.52 -31.45 8.16
C ILE A 346 -15.06 -31.43 7.68
N ARG A 347 -14.18 -32.21 8.31
CA ARG A 347 -12.78 -32.30 7.92
C ARG A 347 -12.69 -32.98 6.55
N ASP A 348 -12.00 -32.35 5.62
CA ASP A 348 -11.70 -32.97 4.35
C ASP A 348 -10.46 -33.85 4.50
N GLU A 349 -10.58 -35.10 4.14
CA GLU A 349 -9.48 -36.10 4.19
C GLU A 349 -8.51 -35.95 3.01
N GLY A 350 -8.85 -35.11 2.00
CA GLY A 350 -8.07 -34.95 0.79
C GLY A 350 -7.93 -33.51 0.31
N PHE A 351 -6.99 -33.35 -0.62
CA PHE A 351 -6.79 -32.11 -1.34
C PHE A 351 -7.83 -31.97 -2.47
N SER A 352 -8.37 -30.75 -2.65
CA SER A 352 -9.28 -30.40 -3.75
C SER A 352 -9.06 -28.96 -4.22
N TYR A 353 -9.24 -28.74 -5.54
CA TYR A 353 -9.36 -27.41 -6.14
C TYR A 353 -10.81 -26.93 -6.27
N ALA A 354 -11.79 -27.77 -5.93
CA ALA A 354 -13.19 -27.41 -6.03
C ALA A 354 -13.53 -26.28 -5.03
N ILE A 355 -14.31 -25.33 -5.51
CA ILE A 355 -14.92 -24.29 -4.69
C ILE A 355 -16.42 -24.53 -4.74
N GLU A 356 -16.97 -24.94 -3.60
CA GLU A 356 -18.36 -25.27 -3.42
C GLU A 356 -19.00 -24.25 -2.45
N ARG A 357 -20.30 -24.35 -2.19
CA ARG A 357 -20.96 -23.53 -1.14
C ARG A 357 -20.47 -23.93 0.26
N PRO A 358 -20.22 -22.96 1.15
CA PRO A 358 -20.33 -21.52 0.97
C PRO A 358 -19.12 -20.92 0.25
N TYR A 359 -19.34 -19.87 -0.59
CA TYR A 359 -18.27 -19.13 -1.26
C TYR A 359 -18.67 -17.69 -1.56
N GLN A 360 -17.68 -16.84 -1.86
CA GLN A 360 -17.86 -15.48 -2.35
C GLN A 360 -17.36 -15.38 -3.79
N ASP A 361 -18.15 -14.71 -4.64
CA ASP A 361 -17.78 -14.28 -6.00
C ASP A 361 -17.77 -12.76 -6.03
N VAL A 362 -16.59 -12.17 -6.29
CA VAL A 362 -16.38 -10.73 -6.22
C VAL A 362 -15.74 -10.22 -7.49
N GLN A 363 -16.32 -9.18 -8.07
CA GLN A 363 -15.80 -8.46 -9.22
C GLN A 363 -15.66 -6.99 -8.88
N HIS A 364 -14.48 -6.41 -9.10
CA HIS A 364 -14.24 -4.99 -8.90
C HIS A 364 -13.63 -4.37 -10.15
N HIS A 365 -14.35 -3.43 -10.73
CA HIS A 365 -13.93 -2.65 -11.89
C HIS A 365 -13.52 -1.25 -11.44
N LEU A 366 -12.38 -0.76 -11.91
CA LEU A 366 -11.93 0.61 -11.68
C LEU A 366 -11.52 1.24 -13.01
N PHE A 367 -12.18 2.32 -13.38
CA PHE A 367 -11.76 3.23 -14.44
C PHE A 367 -11.26 4.54 -13.83
N LYS A 368 -10.12 5.04 -14.34
CA LYS A 368 -9.53 6.32 -13.93
C LYS A 368 -9.11 7.10 -15.17
N PHE A 369 -9.44 8.38 -15.18
CA PHE A 369 -8.86 9.39 -16.06
C PHE A 369 -8.11 10.41 -15.20
N LYS A 370 -6.90 10.77 -15.62
CA LYS A 370 -6.11 11.79 -14.98
C LYS A 370 -5.55 12.74 -16.01
N ALA A 371 -5.58 14.03 -15.73
CA ALA A 371 -4.95 15.06 -16.55
C ALA A 371 -4.19 16.06 -15.67
N PHE A 372 -3.13 16.64 -16.20
CA PHE A 372 -2.40 17.70 -15.54
C PHE A 372 -1.98 18.80 -16.50
N SER A 373 -1.82 19.98 -15.97
CA SER A 373 -1.20 21.13 -16.67
C SER A 373 -0.29 21.90 -15.71
N GLU A 374 0.96 22.07 -16.10
CA GLU A 374 1.89 22.97 -15.41
C GLU A 374 1.67 24.39 -15.89
N MET A 375 1.66 25.34 -14.98
CA MET A 375 1.45 26.77 -15.22
C MET A 375 2.73 27.57 -14.97
N VAL A 376 2.70 28.84 -15.33
CA VAL A 376 3.79 29.78 -15.06
C VAL A 376 4.05 29.84 -13.54
N GLY A 377 5.33 29.94 -13.15
CA GLY A 377 5.70 29.94 -11.71
C GLY A 377 5.81 28.56 -11.07
N HIS A 378 5.95 27.48 -11.89
CA HIS A 378 6.09 26.10 -11.41
C HIS A 378 4.92 25.58 -10.59
N SER A 379 3.72 26.13 -10.77
CA SER A 379 2.49 25.56 -10.19
C SER A 379 1.88 24.54 -11.15
N ARG A 380 1.03 23.64 -10.61
CA ARG A 380 0.43 22.56 -11.37
C ARG A 380 -1.01 22.33 -10.95
N ILE A 381 -1.89 22.12 -11.92
CA ILE A 381 -3.26 21.65 -11.69
C ILE A 381 -3.33 20.19 -12.11
N ASN A 382 -3.92 19.36 -11.26
CA ASN A 382 -4.22 17.96 -11.52
C ASN A 382 -5.72 17.75 -11.40
N LEU A 383 -6.33 17.11 -12.40
CA LEU A 383 -7.70 16.64 -12.39
C LEU A 383 -7.67 15.11 -12.41
N THR A 384 -8.38 14.47 -11.51
CA THR A 384 -8.58 13.01 -11.51
C THR A 384 -10.07 12.72 -11.46
N LEU A 385 -10.54 11.89 -12.39
CA LEU A 385 -11.92 11.37 -12.43
C LEU A 385 -11.83 9.85 -12.34
N SER A 386 -12.74 9.23 -11.60
CA SER A 386 -12.80 7.78 -11.54
C SER A 386 -14.22 7.26 -11.40
N SER A 387 -14.43 6.03 -11.85
CA SER A 387 -15.65 5.27 -11.71
C SER A 387 -15.30 3.85 -11.28
N GLN A 388 -15.99 3.34 -10.28
CA GLN A 388 -15.84 1.98 -9.76
C GLN A 388 -17.17 1.28 -9.75
N LEU A 389 -17.14 -0.03 -10.01
CA LEU A 389 -18.26 -0.94 -9.82
C LEU A 389 -17.76 -2.16 -9.06
N ASN A 390 -18.28 -2.35 -7.85
CA ASN A 390 -18.05 -3.53 -7.04
C ASN A 390 -19.31 -4.39 -7.02
N ILE A 391 -19.20 -5.63 -7.48
CA ILE A 391 -20.25 -6.63 -7.45
C ILE A 391 -19.78 -7.76 -6.55
N ARG A 392 -20.45 -7.92 -5.42
CA ARG A 392 -20.17 -8.99 -4.46
C ARG A 392 -21.38 -9.89 -4.32
N LYS A 393 -21.17 -11.18 -4.52
CA LYS A 393 -22.17 -12.22 -4.33
C LYS A 393 -21.69 -13.19 -3.25
N GLU A 394 -22.57 -13.50 -2.32
CA GLU A 394 -22.32 -14.46 -1.26
C GLU A 394 -23.29 -15.63 -1.39
N PHE A 395 -22.70 -16.81 -1.48
CA PHE A 395 -23.41 -18.08 -1.64
C PHE A 395 -23.28 -18.91 -0.38
N ASP A 396 -24.37 -19.10 0.32
CA ASP A 396 -24.43 -19.87 1.57
C ASP A 396 -24.86 -21.33 1.29
N LEU A 397 -24.74 -22.19 2.28
CA LEU A 397 -25.32 -23.52 2.26
C LEU A 397 -26.85 -23.44 2.08
N THR A 398 -27.38 -24.19 1.12
CA THR A 398 -28.82 -24.23 0.84
C THR A 398 -29.32 -25.67 0.89
N ARG A 399 -30.56 -25.84 1.34
CA ARG A 399 -31.26 -27.14 1.31
C ARG A 399 -31.89 -27.45 -0.03
N SER A 400 -31.99 -26.45 -0.92
CA SER A 400 -32.55 -26.58 -2.27
C SER A 400 -31.46 -26.30 -3.31
N ALA A 401 -31.53 -26.99 -4.45
CA ALA A 401 -30.67 -26.69 -5.59
C ALA A 401 -31.05 -25.32 -6.16
N SER A 402 -30.30 -24.28 -5.80
CA SER A 402 -30.48 -22.91 -6.30
C SER A 402 -29.13 -22.34 -6.67
N ASP A 403 -29.00 -21.84 -7.88
CA ASP A 403 -27.78 -21.17 -8.37
C ASP A 403 -27.72 -19.69 -7.97
N LEU A 404 -28.75 -19.17 -7.30
CA LEU A 404 -28.81 -17.76 -6.88
C LEU A 404 -28.00 -17.53 -5.59
N PRO A 405 -27.34 -16.38 -5.49
CA PRO A 405 -26.66 -15.98 -4.24
C PRO A 405 -27.71 -15.69 -3.14
N GLN A 406 -27.28 -15.75 -1.90
CA GLN A 406 -28.11 -15.33 -0.77
C GLN A 406 -28.05 -13.83 -0.56
N LEU A 407 -26.91 -13.20 -0.86
CA LEU A 407 -26.69 -11.78 -0.76
C LEU A 407 -25.93 -11.32 -2.02
N GLN A 408 -26.38 -10.22 -2.62
CA GLN A 408 -25.64 -9.54 -3.67
C GLN A 408 -25.63 -8.03 -3.39
N LEU A 409 -24.45 -7.45 -3.37
CA LEU A 409 -24.20 -6.02 -3.20
C LEU A 409 -23.62 -5.48 -4.50
N ASN A 410 -24.22 -4.40 -5.03
CA ASN A 410 -23.76 -3.71 -6.22
C ASN A 410 -23.47 -2.26 -5.83
N LEU A 411 -22.20 -1.95 -5.59
CA LEU A 411 -21.75 -0.62 -5.21
C LEU A 411 -21.10 0.08 -6.38
N GLN A 412 -21.70 1.19 -6.81
CA GLN A 412 -21.14 2.12 -7.78
C GLN A 412 -20.53 3.31 -7.03
N THR A 413 -19.34 3.75 -7.44
CA THR A 413 -18.67 4.90 -6.84
C THR A 413 -18.04 5.74 -7.94
N HIS A 414 -18.38 7.02 -7.99
CA HIS A 414 -17.81 8.00 -8.90
C HIS A 414 -17.08 9.07 -8.09
N MET A 415 -15.86 9.41 -8.50
CA MET A 415 -15.04 10.40 -7.80
C MET A 415 -14.47 11.44 -8.76
N ALA A 416 -14.39 12.68 -8.29
CA ALA A 416 -13.67 13.77 -8.93
C ALA A 416 -12.75 14.42 -7.91
N ASP A 417 -11.49 14.61 -8.28
CA ASP A 417 -10.47 15.27 -7.44
C ASP A 417 -9.75 16.33 -8.27
N LEU A 418 -9.76 17.57 -7.79
CA LEU A 418 -9.07 18.70 -8.39
C LEU A 418 -8.06 19.25 -7.40
N VAL A 419 -6.78 19.24 -7.77
CA VAL A 419 -5.68 19.65 -6.90
C VAL A 419 -4.83 20.69 -7.61
N TRP A 420 -4.64 21.82 -6.94
CA TRP A 420 -3.65 22.81 -7.29
C TRP A 420 -2.42 22.65 -6.40
N GLU A 421 -1.26 22.40 -7.02
CA GLU A 421 0.04 22.32 -6.36
C GLU A 421 0.83 23.58 -6.66
N HIS A 422 1.32 24.26 -5.63
CA HIS A 422 2.18 25.43 -5.81
C HIS A 422 3.57 25.17 -5.23
N PHE A 423 4.55 25.69 -5.92
CA PHE A 423 5.97 25.54 -5.55
C PHE A 423 6.55 26.93 -5.25
N ALA A 424 5.74 27.79 -4.61
CA ALA A 424 6.12 29.13 -4.24
C ALA A 424 7.40 29.09 -3.44
N GLU A 425 8.44 29.70 -3.96
CA GLU A 425 9.80 29.71 -3.46
C GLU A 425 10.31 28.33 -2.95
N LYS A 426 11.60 28.05 -3.01
CA LYS A 426 12.17 26.75 -2.61
C LYS A 426 11.90 26.33 -1.15
N LYS A 427 11.41 27.26 -0.30
CA LYS A 427 11.18 27.06 1.14
C LYS A 427 9.75 26.62 1.47
N ILE A 428 8.75 27.05 0.70
CA ILE A 428 7.34 26.75 0.93
C ILE A 428 6.81 25.99 -0.28
N LYS A 429 6.18 24.84 -0.04
CA LYS A 429 5.51 24.03 -1.07
C LYS A 429 4.19 23.58 -0.50
N GLY A 430 3.13 23.69 -1.27
CA GLY A 430 1.83 23.32 -0.79
C GLY A 430 0.89 22.83 -1.85
N SER A 431 -0.28 22.43 -1.42
CA SER A 431 -1.36 22.01 -2.27
C SER A 431 -2.71 22.30 -1.65
N VAL A 432 -3.66 22.65 -2.50
CA VAL A 432 -5.07 22.84 -2.15
C VAL A 432 -5.89 21.95 -3.05
N GLY A 433 -6.88 21.26 -2.50
CA GLY A 433 -7.69 20.35 -3.26
C GLY A 433 -9.15 20.34 -2.85
N VAL A 434 -9.97 19.95 -3.82
CA VAL A 434 -11.39 19.70 -3.66
C VAL A 434 -11.67 18.30 -4.20
N ASN A 435 -12.39 17.50 -3.45
CA ASN A 435 -12.85 16.20 -3.93
C ASN A 435 -14.35 16.04 -3.74
N ALA A 436 -14.97 15.34 -4.69
CA ALA A 436 -16.35 14.94 -4.63
C ALA A 436 -16.45 13.43 -4.87
N MET A 437 -17.35 12.75 -4.15
CA MET A 437 -17.65 11.35 -4.32
C MET A 437 -19.16 11.16 -4.32
N TYR A 438 -19.64 10.39 -5.27
CA TYR A 438 -21.02 9.90 -5.32
C TYR A 438 -20.99 8.38 -5.24
N GLN A 439 -21.81 7.81 -4.36
CA GLN A 439 -21.99 6.37 -4.23
C GLN A 439 -23.46 6.00 -4.38
N ASP A 440 -23.69 4.86 -4.99
CA ASP A 440 -25.00 4.24 -5.14
C ASP A 440 -24.87 2.74 -4.88
N ASN A 441 -25.61 2.22 -3.90
CA ASN A 441 -25.58 0.82 -3.53
C ASN A 441 -26.95 0.19 -3.59
N TYR A 442 -27.05 -0.91 -4.34
CA TYR A 442 -28.22 -1.75 -4.41
C TYR A 442 -27.93 -3.15 -3.88
N ILE A 443 -28.80 -3.61 -2.98
CA ILE A 443 -28.80 -4.96 -2.45
C ILE A 443 -29.87 -5.81 -3.12
N ASN A 444 -29.52 -7.06 -3.42
CA ASN A 444 -30.45 -8.04 -3.96
C ASN A 444 -30.52 -9.28 -3.07
N TYR A 445 -31.62 -10.00 -3.15
CA TYR A 445 -31.94 -11.25 -2.49
C TYR A 445 -32.27 -11.09 -1.00
N ARG A 446 -31.31 -10.95 -0.11
CA ARG A 446 -31.57 -10.81 1.32
C ARG A 446 -31.15 -9.48 1.85
N TYR A 447 -31.92 -8.99 2.79
CA TYR A 447 -31.57 -7.77 3.49
C TYR A 447 -30.37 -7.99 4.39
N PHE A 448 -29.42 -7.08 4.29
CA PHE A 448 -28.29 -6.92 5.21
C PHE A 448 -28.09 -5.44 5.57
N VAL A 449 -28.14 -4.56 4.60
CA VAL A 449 -28.14 -3.10 4.74
C VAL A 449 -29.19 -2.51 3.82
N PRO A 450 -29.75 -1.31 4.05
CA PRO A 450 -30.65 -0.67 3.09
C PRO A 450 -29.93 -0.28 1.82
N ASN A 451 -30.68 -0.13 0.71
CA ASN A 451 -30.19 0.59 -0.45
C ASN A 451 -29.89 2.03 -0.08
N TYR A 452 -28.83 2.61 -0.61
CA TYR A 452 -28.48 3.99 -0.28
C TYR A 452 -27.74 4.71 -1.40
N GLN A 453 -27.86 6.03 -1.39
CA GLN A 453 -27.03 6.96 -2.14
C GLN A 453 -26.26 7.85 -1.17
N SER A 454 -25.03 8.24 -1.51
CA SER A 454 -24.21 9.16 -0.73
C SER A 454 -23.53 10.17 -1.62
N VAL A 455 -23.51 11.43 -1.18
CA VAL A 455 -22.70 12.50 -1.76
C VAL A 455 -21.75 13.00 -0.71
N ASP A 456 -20.45 12.92 -1.01
CA ASP A 456 -19.39 13.36 -0.13
C ASP A 456 -18.61 14.49 -0.79
N LEU A 457 -18.37 15.58 -0.08
CA LEU A 457 -17.56 16.71 -0.52
C LEU A 457 -16.44 16.95 0.48
N GLY A 458 -15.23 17.17 -0.02
CA GLY A 458 -14.06 17.45 0.80
C GLY A 458 -13.26 18.64 0.27
N PHE A 459 -12.81 19.51 1.19
CA PHE A 459 -11.91 20.62 0.91
C PHE A 459 -10.70 20.50 1.79
N TRP A 460 -9.52 20.62 1.23
CA TRP A 460 -8.28 20.47 2.00
C TRP A 460 -7.16 21.37 1.50
N ALA A 461 -6.26 21.71 2.43
CA ALA A 461 -5.02 22.42 2.15
C ALA A 461 -3.90 21.80 2.97
N ALA A 462 -2.72 21.71 2.39
CA ALA A 462 -1.52 21.24 3.06
C ALA A 462 -0.31 22.06 2.61
N GLU A 463 0.44 22.59 3.58
CA GLU A 463 1.61 23.43 3.37
C GLU A 463 2.81 22.83 4.07
N ARG A 464 3.97 22.89 3.40
CA ARG A 464 5.25 22.45 3.93
C ARG A 464 6.26 23.58 3.83
N TYR A 465 6.86 23.91 4.97
CA TYR A 465 7.97 24.82 5.09
C TYR A 465 9.25 24.07 5.40
N HIS A 466 10.29 24.31 4.62
CA HIS A 466 11.62 23.75 4.85
C HIS A 466 12.64 24.88 5.03
N HIS A 467 13.35 24.85 6.16
CA HIS A 467 14.40 25.82 6.44
C HIS A 467 15.56 25.15 7.21
N GLN A 468 16.72 25.07 6.57
CA GLN A 468 17.91 24.43 7.13
C GLN A 468 17.64 23.00 7.61
N LYS A 469 17.66 22.79 8.94
CA LYS A 469 17.44 21.50 9.60
C LYS A 469 15.98 21.25 10.00
N TRP A 470 15.12 22.27 9.84
CA TRP A 470 13.71 22.20 10.23
C TRP A 470 12.82 21.94 9.02
N GLN A 471 11.86 21.09 9.20
CA GLN A 471 10.73 20.93 8.30
C GLN A 471 9.44 20.99 9.12
N VAL A 472 8.53 21.83 8.70
CA VAL A 472 7.21 21.99 9.30
C VAL A 472 6.15 21.71 8.23
N GLU A 473 5.16 20.90 8.56
CA GLU A 473 4.04 20.60 7.68
C GLU A 473 2.74 20.85 8.43
N LEU A 474 1.80 21.55 7.80
CA LEU A 474 0.46 21.82 8.32
C LEU A 474 -0.57 21.40 7.28
N GLY A 475 -1.62 20.75 7.72
CA GLY A 475 -2.72 20.34 6.87
C GLY A 475 -4.06 20.52 7.56
N LEU A 476 -5.06 20.97 6.80
CA LEU A 476 -6.46 21.10 7.24
C LEU A 476 -7.38 20.51 6.18
N ARG A 477 -8.48 19.90 6.63
CA ARG A 477 -9.51 19.32 5.77
C ARG A 477 -10.88 19.47 6.42
N TYR A 478 -11.86 19.81 5.61
CA TYR A 478 -13.28 19.75 5.94
C TYR A 478 -13.97 18.77 5.01
N ASP A 479 -14.80 17.89 5.58
CA ASP A 479 -15.64 16.95 4.84
C ASP A 479 -17.10 17.14 5.21
N HIS A 480 -17.96 16.98 4.19
CA HIS A 480 -19.40 16.96 4.31
C HIS A 480 -19.93 15.72 3.59
N ARG A 481 -20.69 14.89 4.28
CA ARG A 481 -21.28 13.67 3.77
C ARG A 481 -22.80 13.71 3.94
N ASN A 482 -23.51 13.54 2.84
CA ASN A 482 -24.96 13.44 2.83
C ASN A 482 -25.38 12.08 2.27
N ARG A 483 -26.09 11.30 3.07
CA ARG A 483 -26.51 9.94 2.74
C ARG A 483 -28.01 9.84 2.77
N PHE A 484 -28.57 9.19 1.75
CA PHE A 484 -29.97 8.90 1.60
C PHE A 484 -30.19 7.40 1.54
N ASN A 485 -30.92 6.82 2.47
CA ASN A 485 -31.33 5.44 2.38
C ASN A 485 -32.65 5.34 1.62
N ILE A 486 -32.74 4.42 0.66
CA ILE A 486 -33.81 4.28 -0.29
C ILE A 486 -34.62 3.05 0.05
N LYS A 487 -35.95 3.18 0.12
CA LYS A 487 -36.86 2.09 0.46
C LYS A 487 -37.21 1.17 -0.71
N ASP A 488 -37.08 1.66 -1.93
CA ASP A 488 -37.54 0.94 -3.12
C ASP A 488 -36.73 -0.33 -3.37
N ASN A 489 -37.45 -1.47 -3.48
CA ASN A 489 -36.89 -2.81 -3.73
C ASN A 489 -36.02 -3.41 -2.62
N ASP A 490 -36.02 -2.84 -1.41
CA ASP A 490 -35.30 -3.46 -0.28
C ASP A 490 -35.98 -4.80 0.11
N PRO A 491 -35.20 -5.88 0.28
CA PRO A 491 -35.69 -7.08 0.93
C PRO A 491 -36.12 -6.76 2.36
N LYS A 492 -37.13 -7.48 2.89
CA LYS A 492 -37.60 -7.27 4.27
C LYS A 492 -36.47 -7.52 5.27
N PRO A 493 -36.24 -6.61 6.24
CA PRO A 493 -35.27 -6.83 7.31
C PRO A 493 -35.53 -8.14 8.07
N PHE A 494 -34.49 -8.78 8.54
CA PHE A 494 -34.54 -10.06 9.24
C PHE A 494 -35.50 -10.04 10.44
N ASP A 495 -35.46 -8.99 11.26
CA ASP A 495 -36.31 -8.86 12.44
C ASP A 495 -37.80 -8.76 12.13
N LEU A 496 -38.18 -8.17 10.97
CA LEU A 496 -39.54 -8.17 10.50
C LEU A 496 -40.00 -9.57 10.08
N LEU A 497 -39.11 -10.40 9.57
CA LEU A 497 -39.42 -11.80 9.23
C LEU A 497 -39.56 -12.69 10.47
N MET A 498 -38.85 -12.35 11.56
CA MET A 498 -38.86 -13.09 12.82
C MET A 498 -39.86 -12.52 13.86
N GLY A 499 -40.62 -11.48 13.52
CA GLY A 499 -41.59 -10.83 14.39
C GLY A 499 -40.97 -10.00 15.52
N ASN A 500 -39.69 -9.75 15.49
CA ASN A 500 -38.98 -8.99 16.52
C ASN A 500 -38.60 -7.62 15.97
N ALA A 501 -39.22 -6.55 16.43
CA ALA A 501 -38.83 -5.18 16.15
C ALA A 501 -37.63 -4.78 17.02
N LEU A 502 -36.42 -5.28 16.70
CA LEU A 502 -35.22 -5.01 17.50
C LEU A 502 -34.45 -3.74 17.06
N VAL A 503 -34.73 -3.20 15.88
CA VAL A 503 -34.14 -1.94 15.45
C VAL A 503 -35.12 -0.81 15.70
N SER A 504 -34.90 -0.06 16.76
CA SER A 504 -35.67 1.15 17.03
C SER A 504 -35.23 2.25 16.06
N GLY A 505 -36.07 2.59 15.12
CA GLY A 505 -35.90 3.71 14.18
C GLY A 505 -36.08 3.31 12.74
N ASP A 506 -36.58 4.26 11.94
CA ASP A 506 -36.71 4.12 10.49
C ASP A 506 -35.30 4.10 9.86
N PRO A 507 -34.87 3.02 9.15
CA PRO A 507 -33.59 2.98 8.49
C PRO A 507 -33.54 3.91 7.26
N TYR A 508 -34.69 4.39 6.80
CA TYR A 508 -34.80 5.22 5.60
C TYR A 508 -34.66 6.71 5.90
N GLY A 509 -34.43 7.51 4.86
CA GLY A 509 -34.28 8.94 4.95
C GLY A 509 -32.83 9.43 4.96
N GLN A 510 -32.68 10.70 5.28
CA GLN A 510 -31.42 11.43 5.13
C GLN A 510 -30.58 11.37 6.43
N ARG A 511 -29.26 11.23 6.26
CA ARG A 511 -28.26 11.38 7.32
C ARG A 511 -27.14 12.29 6.84
N ILE A 512 -26.85 13.34 7.60
CA ILE A 512 -25.82 14.34 7.28
C ILE A 512 -24.75 14.30 8.34
N PHE A 513 -23.50 14.23 7.90
CA PHE A 513 -22.32 14.25 8.74
C PHE A 513 -21.31 15.28 8.22
N SER A 514 -20.66 15.99 9.13
CA SER A 514 -19.57 16.90 8.78
C SER A 514 -18.48 16.86 9.82
N GLY A 515 -17.25 17.10 9.40
CA GLY A 515 -16.14 17.11 10.32
C GLY A 515 -14.89 17.79 9.79
N LEU A 516 -14.04 18.19 10.72
CA LEU A 516 -12.73 18.76 10.47
C LEU A 516 -11.66 17.72 10.81
N SER A 517 -10.63 17.66 9.96
CA SER A 517 -9.39 16.94 10.19
C SER A 517 -8.21 17.89 10.06
N GLY A 518 -7.16 17.66 10.85
CA GLY A 518 -5.97 18.47 10.80
C GLY A 518 -4.72 17.68 11.14
N THR A 519 -3.57 18.11 10.64
CA THR A 519 -2.27 17.55 10.98
C THR A 519 -1.22 18.64 11.09
N GLY A 520 -0.35 18.51 12.06
CA GLY A 520 0.86 19.30 12.21
C GLY A 520 2.04 18.36 12.40
N VAL A 521 3.08 18.55 11.60
CA VAL A 521 4.34 17.78 11.69
C VAL A 521 5.48 18.76 11.86
N VAL A 522 6.35 18.49 12.82
CA VAL A 522 7.63 19.17 12.98
C VAL A 522 8.72 18.13 12.93
N ALA A 523 9.63 18.25 11.96
CA ALA A 523 10.79 17.39 11.85
C ALA A 523 12.08 18.19 11.98
N TYR A 524 13.08 17.59 12.64
CA TYR A 524 14.39 18.17 12.85
C TYR A 524 15.50 17.20 12.49
N LYS A 525 16.43 17.66 11.66
CA LYS A 525 17.62 16.91 11.24
C LYS A 525 18.79 17.29 12.15
N PHE A 526 19.11 16.48 13.14
CA PHE A 526 20.25 16.71 14.04
C PHE A 526 21.59 16.62 13.30
N SER A 527 21.71 15.59 12.47
CA SER A 527 22.88 15.33 11.61
C SER A 527 22.42 14.66 10.32
N ASP A 528 23.35 14.36 9.42
CA ASP A 528 23.05 13.58 8.19
C ASP A 528 22.56 12.16 8.51
N HIS A 529 22.80 11.68 9.71
CA HIS A 529 22.46 10.34 10.17
C HIS A 529 21.27 10.27 11.11
N LEU A 530 20.89 11.37 11.76
CA LEU A 530 19.88 11.37 12.81
C LEU A 530 18.81 12.42 12.57
N ARG A 531 17.56 11.96 12.45
CA ARG A 531 16.37 12.79 12.29
C ARG A 531 15.29 12.36 13.27
N THR A 532 14.55 13.33 13.79
CA THR A 532 13.34 13.10 14.58
C THR A 532 12.17 13.84 13.98
N SER A 533 10.97 13.33 14.19
CA SER A 533 9.75 14.07 13.89
C SER A 533 8.70 13.89 14.99
N PHE A 534 7.87 14.89 15.16
CA PHE A 534 6.71 14.87 16.01
C PHE A 534 5.48 15.26 15.19
N THR A 535 4.46 14.43 15.24
CA THR A 535 3.19 14.62 14.53
C THR A 535 2.07 14.71 15.56
N ALA A 536 1.26 15.75 15.47
CA ALA A 536 -0.02 15.86 16.15
C ALA A 536 -1.13 15.95 15.10
N SER A 537 -2.18 15.18 15.23
CA SER A 537 -3.24 15.13 14.23
C SER A 537 -4.60 14.85 14.83
N THR A 538 -5.63 15.35 14.17
CA THR A 538 -7.02 15.03 14.44
C THR A 538 -7.69 14.55 13.15
N ALA A 539 -8.53 13.54 13.29
CA ALA A 539 -9.35 13.01 12.19
C ALA A 539 -10.73 12.63 12.70
N TRP A 540 -11.68 12.59 11.79
CA TRP A 540 -13.02 12.14 12.08
C TRP A 540 -13.46 11.08 11.04
N ARG A 541 -14.47 10.28 11.40
CA ARG A 541 -15.09 9.31 10.51
C ARG A 541 -16.60 9.27 10.79
N SER A 542 -17.41 9.35 9.75
CA SER A 542 -18.83 9.09 9.89
C SER A 542 -19.10 7.59 10.05
N PRO A 543 -20.16 7.19 10.78
CA PRO A 543 -20.61 5.81 10.77
C PRO A 543 -20.93 5.33 9.36
N GLN A 544 -20.64 4.06 9.06
CA GLN A 544 -20.97 3.44 7.78
C GLN A 544 -22.40 2.90 7.79
N VAL A 545 -22.94 2.58 6.59
CA VAL A 545 -24.33 2.10 6.48
C VAL A 545 -24.56 0.81 7.25
N ASN A 546 -23.61 -0.13 7.21
CA ASN A 546 -23.68 -1.36 7.99
C ASN A 546 -23.63 -1.11 9.50
N GLU A 547 -22.84 -0.14 9.96
CA GLU A 547 -22.78 0.22 11.39
C GLU A 547 -24.10 0.83 11.89
N LEU A 548 -24.79 1.57 11.02
CA LEU A 548 -26.06 2.20 11.34
C LEU A 548 -27.26 1.25 11.18
N PHE A 549 -27.28 0.42 10.12
CA PHE A 549 -28.50 -0.21 9.64
C PHE A 549 -28.37 -1.68 9.25
N SER A 550 -27.23 -2.36 9.52
CA SER A 550 -27.19 -3.80 9.33
C SER A 550 -28.26 -4.50 10.19
N ASN A 551 -28.93 -5.46 9.61
CA ASN A 551 -29.95 -6.23 10.31
C ASN A 551 -30.14 -7.59 9.65
N GLY A 552 -29.32 -8.56 10.04
CA GLY A 552 -29.42 -9.90 9.51
C GLY A 552 -28.16 -10.74 9.57
N LEU A 553 -28.22 -11.87 8.91
CA LEU A 553 -27.11 -12.80 8.78
C LEU A 553 -26.12 -12.28 7.73
N HIS A 554 -24.91 -12.04 8.17
CA HIS A 554 -23.76 -11.79 7.31
C HIS A 554 -23.18 -13.15 6.91
N HIS A 555 -23.47 -13.57 5.66
CA HIS A 555 -23.22 -14.95 5.22
C HIS A 555 -21.73 -15.29 5.20
N GLY A 556 -20.90 -14.39 4.70
CA GLY A 556 -19.44 -14.58 4.65
C GLY A 556 -18.79 -14.71 6.02
N ALA A 557 -19.38 -14.10 7.04
CA ALA A 557 -18.88 -14.11 8.42
C ALA A 557 -19.60 -15.13 9.34
N ALA A 558 -20.65 -15.79 8.86
CA ALA A 558 -21.51 -16.71 9.62
C ALA A 558 -21.95 -16.15 10.99
N ARG A 559 -22.38 -14.88 11.03
CA ARG A 559 -22.84 -14.18 12.23
C ARG A 559 -24.00 -13.24 11.94
N ILE A 560 -24.79 -12.94 12.97
CA ILE A 560 -25.83 -11.93 12.89
C ILE A 560 -25.26 -10.59 13.34
N GLU A 561 -25.47 -9.56 12.52
CA GLU A 561 -25.06 -8.20 12.83
C GLU A 561 -26.26 -7.27 12.89
N ARG A 562 -26.31 -6.41 13.92
CA ARG A 562 -27.35 -5.42 14.11
C ARG A 562 -26.74 -4.04 14.24
N GLY A 563 -27.13 -3.15 13.35
CA GLY A 563 -26.74 -1.75 13.31
C GLY A 563 -27.39 -0.92 14.42
N ARG A 564 -26.87 0.27 14.64
CA ARG A 564 -27.40 1.24 15.58
C ARG A 564 -27.59 2.60 14.92
N PRO A 565 -28.83 3.03 14.60
CA PRO A 565 -29.09 4.22 13.80
C PRO A 565 -28.62 5.55 14.40
N ASN A 566 -28.44 5.60 15.72
CA ASN A 566 -28.07 6.82 16.46
C ASN A 566 -26.56 6.91 16.79
N LEU A 567 -25.69 6.18 16.10
CA LEU A 567 -24.24 6.33 16.25
C LEU A 567 -23.78 7.71 15.80
N ASN A 568 -22.86 8.27 16.57
CA ASN A 568 -22.19 9.52 16.28
C ASN A 568 -20.89 9.29 15.48
N PRO A 569 -20.37 10.31 14.78
CA PRO A 569 -19.04 10.23 14.16
C PRO A 569 -17.96 9.94 15.19
N GLU A 570 -16.98 9.12 14.82
CA GLU A 570 -15.74 8.95 15.57
C GLU A 570 -14.86 10.18 15.43
N ARG A 571 -14.21 10.57 16.52
CA ARG A 571 -13.21 11.65 16.52
C ARG A 571 -11.92 11.16 17.16
N ALA A 572 -10.86 11.13 16.39
CA ALA A 572 -9.54 10.71 16.86
C ALA A 572 -8.63 11.91 17.05
N PHE A 573 -7.87 11.90 18.14
CA PHE A 573 -6.68 12.72 18.33
C PHE A 573 -5.48 11.79 18.47
N SER A 574 -4.41 12.06 17.73
CA SER A 574 -3.22 11.22 17.71
C SER A 574 -1.95 12.04 17.84
N VAL A 575 -1.02 11.56 18.62
CA VAL A 575 0.36 12.04 18.66
C VAL A 575 1.31 10.90 18.30
N LEU A 576 2.35 11.21 17.55
CA LEU A 576 3.35 10.25 17.08
C LEU A 576 4.72 10.92 17.13
N GLY A 577 5.66 10.33 17.87
CA GLY A 577 7.07 10.65 17.83
C GLY A 577 7.85 9.62 17.03
N THR A 578 8.70 10.04 16.10
CA THR A 578 9.59 9.14 15.36
C THR A 578 11.04 9.54 15.50
N LEU A 579 11.91 8.55 15.56
CA LEU A 579 13.36 8.69 15.54
C LEU A 579 13.89 7.81 14.43
N VAL A 580 14.65 8.40 13.51
CA VAL A 580 15.29 7.68 12.40
C VAL A 580 16.78 7.92 12.45
N TYR A 581 17.55 6.83 12.52
CA TYR A 581 19.00 6.83 12.44
C TYR A 581 19.44 5.99 11.25
N ASN A 582 20.28 6.55 10.39
CA ASN A 582 20.78 5.85 9.21
C ASN A 582 22.24 6.22 8.96
N ASN A 583 23.12 5.20 8.90
CA ASN A 583 24.51 5.34 8.46
C ASN A 583 24.90 4.14 7.58
N GLU A 584 26.19 4.00 7.24
CA GLU A 584 26.67 2.91 6.38
C GLU A 584 26.37 1.50 6.92
N LYS A 585 26.26 1.33 8.24
CA LYS A 585 26.08 0.02 8.91
C LYS A 585 24.71 -0.14 9.54
N TRP A 586 24.11 0.93 10.04
CA TRP A 586 22.89 0.90 10.84
C TRP A 586 21.75 1.64 10.15
N GLU A 587 20.61 0.99 10.08
CA GLU A 587 19.31 1.63 9.83
C GLU A 587 18.41 1.34 11.02
N ALA A 588 17.96 2.39 11.71
CA ALA A 588 17.08 2.25 12.86
C ALA A 588 15.91 3.23 12.74
N GLU A 589 14.70 2.74 12.98
CA GLU A 589 13.49 3.53 13.07
C GLU A 589 12.73 3.12 14.32
N LEU A 590 12.33 4.10 15.13
CA LEU A 590 11.50 3.93 16.31
C LEU A 590 10.34 4.92 16.23
N GLY A 591 9.12 4.42 16.34
CA GLY A 591 7.90 5.21 16.43
C GLY A 591 7.14 4.88 17.71
N ILE A 592 6.78 5.90 18.49
CA ILE A 592 5.93 5.77 19.67
C ILE A 592 4.69 6.63 19.44
N TYR A 593 3.53 6.05 19.69
CA TYR A 593 2.27 6.73 19.40
C TYR A 593 1.24 6.55 20.51
N GLN A 594 0.39 7.56 20.61
CA GLN A 594 -0.84 7.56 21.41
C GLN A 594 -1.99 8.05 20.55
N LYS A 595 -3.12 7.33 20.57
CA LYS A 595 -4.37 7.72 19.93
C LYS A 595 -5.50 7.67 20.96
N VAL A 596 -6.32 8.71 20.97
CA VAL A 596 -7.59 8.76 21.72
C VAL A 596 -8.70 8.88 20.70
N ILE A 597 -9.66 7.99 20.74
CA ILE A 597 -10.79 7.96 19.79
C ILE A 597 -12.07 8.05 20.59
N ASN A 598 -12.72 9.20 20.53
CA ASN A 598 -14.03 9.38 21.12
C ASN A 598 -15.10 8.80 20.19
N GLY A 599 -16.00 8.05 20.76
CA GLY A 599 -17.07 7.39 20.03
C GLY A 599 -16.60 6.26 19.13
N PHE A 600 -15.57 5.48 19.51
CA PHE A 600 -15.08 4.30 18.79
C PHE A 600 -16.19 3.28 18.56
N ILE A 601 -16.50 2.98 17.30
CA ILE A 601 -17.57 2.05 16.90
C ILE A 601 -16.99 0.65 16.75
N TYR A 602 -17.59 -0.34 17.41
CA TYR A 602 -17.15 -1.73 17.33
C TYR A 602 -18.34 -2.70 17.38
N LEU A 603 -18.12 -3.92 16.92
CA LEU A 603 -19.08 -5.02 17.03
C LEU A 603 -18.94 -5.67 18.42
N LYS A 604 -19.92 -5.41 19.28
CA LYS A 604 -20.00 -6.00 20.63
C LYS A 604 -20.71 -7.35 20.55
N PRO A 605 -20.11 -8.45 21.02
CA PRO A 605 -20.79 -9.73 21.08
C PRO A 605 -21.99 -9.67 22.04
N THR A 606 -23.08 -10.33 21.66
CA THR A 606 -24.29 -10.43 22.45
C THR A 606 -24.64 -11.90 22.71
N TYR A 607 -25.20 -12.17 23.85
CA TYR A 607 -25.60 -13.52 24.26
C TYR A 607 -27.10 -13.56 24.61
N PRO A 608 -27.75 -14.71 24.40
CA PRO A 608 -27.25 -15.93 23.75
C PRO A 608 -27.09 -15.77 22.23
N ALA A 609 -26.39 -16.74 21.61
CA ALA A 609 -26.39 -16.87 20.16
C ALA A 609 -27.82 -17.04 19.62
N LEU A 610 -28.10 -16.61 18.40
CA LEU A 610 -29.44 -16.62 17.82
C LEU A 610 -29.65 -17.85 16.94
N LEU A 611 -30.79 -18.54 17.20
CA LEU A 611 -31.24 -19.65 16.39
C LEU A 611 -32.11 -19.12 15.23
N THR A 612 -31.78 -19.52 14.04
CA THR A 612 -32.55 -19.21 12.82
C THR A 612 -32.94 -20.49 12.11
N ILE A 613 -33.83 -20.41 11.14
CA ILE A 613 -34.18 -21.56 10.26
C ILE A 613 -32.99 -22.16 9.54
N ARG A 614 -31.83 -21.48 9.53
CA ARG A 614 -30.58 -21.87 8.85
C ARG A 614 -29.53 -22.43 9.78
N GLY A 615 -29.68 -22.25 11.08
CA GLY A 615 -28.73 -22.67 12.08
C GLY A 615 -28.60 -21.68 13.21
N ALA A 616 -27.67 -21.98 14.11
CA ALA A 616 -27.29 -21.12 15.24
C ALA A 616 -26.09 -20.24 14.86
N PHE A 617 -26.22 -18.95 15.12
CA PHE A 617 -25.19 -17.96 14.77
C PHE A 617 -24.87 -17.08 15.99
N PRO A 618 -23.58 -16.77 16.22
CA PRO A 618 -23.18 -15.70 17.12
C PRO A 618 -23.83 -14.39 16.70
N ALA A 619 -24.26 -13.59 17.66
CA ALA A 619 -24.88 -12.29 17.41
C ALA A 619 -24.01 -11.15 17.92
N PHE A 620 -24.02 -10.04 17.18
CA PHE A 620 -23.23 -8.86 17.49
C PHE A 620 -24.05 -7.60 17.25
N ASP A 621 -23.93 -6.64 18.17
CA ASP A 621 -24.53 -5.31 18.02
C ASP A 621 -23.44 -4.27 17.81
N TYR A 622 -23.67 -3.33 16.89
CA TYR A 622 -22.80 -2.17 16.80
C TYR A 622 -22.94 -1.28 18.04
N ALA A 623 -21.85 -1.07 18.72
CA ALA A 623 -21.76 -0.27 19.93
C ALA A 623 -20.72 0.84 19.79
N GLN A 624 -20.79 1.83 20.65
CA GLN A 624 -19.89 2.97 20.66
C GLN A 624 -19.28 3.17 22.03
N THR A 625 -17.98 3.43 22.10
CA THR A 625 -17.22 3.64 23.33
C THR A 625 -16.11 4.66 23.11
N ASP A 626 -15.45 5.11 24.16
CA ASP A 626 -14.20 5.86 24.05
C ASP A 626 -13.01 4.91 24.16
N ALA A 627 -12.03 5.08 23.30
CA ALA A 627 -10.89 4.18 23.18
C ALA A 627 -9.55 4.94 23.26
N SER A 628 -8.58 4.27 23.87
CA SER A 628 -7.19 4.74 23.95
C SER A 628 -6.25 3.65 23.41
N LEU A 629 -5.42 3.98 22.42
CA LEU A 629 -4.47 3.07 21.81
C LEU A 629 -3.06 3.65 21.99
N THR A 630 -2.21 2.95 22.71
CA THR A 630 -0.78 3.30 22.89
C THR A 630 0.07 2.21 22.30
N GLY A 631 1.10 2.56 21.55
CA GLY A 631 1.96 1.54 20.98
C GLY A 631 3.33 2.04 20.56
N MET A 632 4.14 1.09 20.16
CA MET A 632 5.51 1.29 19.70
C MET A 632 5.78 0.37 18.52
N ASP A 633 6.37 0.94 17.46
CA ASP A 633 6.88 0.21 16.30
C ASP A 633 8.38 0.45 16.19
N MET A 634 9.17 -0.61 16.01
CA MET A 634 10.61 -0.56 15.87
C MET A 634 11.09 -1.34 14.66
N ARG A 635 12.01 -0.76 13.89
CA ARG A 635 12.78 -1.44 12.85
C ARG A 635 14.24 -1.15 13.06
N LEU A 636 15.07 -2.20 13.02
CA LEU A 636 16.50 -2.11 13.11
C LEU A 636 17.10 -3.00 12.02
N ALA A 637 18.07 -2.47 11.26
CA ALA A 637 18.88 -3.25 10.35
C ALA A 637 20.36 -3.00 10.64
N TYR A 638 21.17 -4.05 10.57
CA TYR A 638 22.61 -3.96 10.74
C TYR A 638 23.32 -4.69 9.62
N ARG A 639 24.19 -3.97 8.93
CA ARG A 639 25.03 -4.49 7.85
C ARG A 639 26.37 -4.92 8.41
N PHE A 640 26.59 -6.25 8.55
CA PHE A 640 27.86 -6.82 8.96
C PHE A 640 28.93 -6.65 7.89
N THR A 641 28.55 -6.94 6.64
CA THR A 641 29.37 -6.79 5.45
C THR A 641 28.49 -6.30 4.29
N ASN A 642 29.05 -6.05 3.11
CA ASN A 642 28.28 -5.72 1.90
C ASN A 642 27.35 -6.87 1.45
N HIS A 643 27.53 -8.07 2.01
CA HIS A 643 26.78 -9.27 1.65
C HIS A 643 25.89 -9.81 2.78
N LEU A 644 26.15 -9.45 4.03
CA LEU A 644 25.46 -10.00 5.19
C LEU A 644 24.79 -8.89 5.99
N GLN A 645 23.48 -8.99 6.14
CA GLN A 645 22.65 -8.03 6.86
C GLN A 645 21.67 -8.75 7.79
N ALA A 646 21.47 -8.20 8.99
CA ALA A 646 20.43 -8.65 9.91
C ALA A 646 19.34 -7.57 10.06
N HIS A 647 18.09 -8.03 10.22
CA HIS A 647 16.95 -7.16 10.49
C HIS A 647 16.24 -7.62 11.75
N LEU A 648 15.78 -6.66 12.53
CA LEU A 648 14.92 -6.85 13.69
C LEU A 648 13.73 -5.90 13.57
N LYS A 649 12.52 -6.41 13.78
CA LYS A 649 11.28 -5.62 13.79
C LYS A 649 10.50 -5.96 15.04
N GLY A 650 9.84 -4.97 15.62
CA GLY A 650 8.95 -5.14 16.76
C GLY A 650 7.74 -4.22 16.68
N SER A 651 6.59 -4.70 17.13
CA SER A 651 5.36 -3.93 17.24
C SER A 651 4.61 -4.33 18.50
N VAL A 652 4.27 -3.34 19.32
CA VAL A 652 3.58 -3.50 20.62
C VAL A 652 2.38 -2.57 20.63
N LEU A 653 1.22 -3.09 21.06
CA LEU A 653 -0.01 -2.32 21.15
C LEU A 653 -0.76 -2.59 22.47
N ARG A 654 -1.24 -1.51 23.08
CA ARG A 654 -2.18 -1.54 24.21
C ARG A 654 -3.42 -0.73 23.85
N ALA A 655 -4.56 -1.40 23.72
CA ALA A 655 -5.82 -0.82 23.28
C ALA A 655 -6.89 -0.98 24.36
N TYR A 656 -7.33 0.12 24.92
CA TYR A 656 -8.18 0.17 26.11
C TYR A 656 -9.52 0.85 25.82
N ASN A 657 -10.60 0.24 26.26
CA ASN A 657 -11.94 0.80 26.31
C ASN A 657 -12.07 1.66 27.56
N SER A 658 -12.00 2.97 27.39
CA SER A 658 -11.97 3.93 28.51
C SER A 658 -13.32 4.06 29.21
N THR A 659 -14.42 3.80 28.51
CA THR A 659 -15.78 3.85 29.07
C THR A 659 -16.08 2.64 29.94
N GLU A 660 -15.82 1.44 29.42
CA GLU A 660 -16.07 0.17 30.12
C GLU A 660 -14.90 -0.23 31.04
N LYS A 661 -13.79 0.51 31.01
CA LYS A 661 -12.57 0.26 31.81
C LYS A 661 -12.00 -1.15 31.61
N THR A 662 -11.97 -1.60 30.36
CA THR A 662 -11.49 -2.92 29.97
C THR A 662 -10.67 -2.85 28.68
N TRP A 663 -10.09 -3.96 28.24
CA TRP A 663 -9.38 -4.02 26.96
C TRP A 663 -10.35 -4.03 25.78
N LEU A 664 -9.95 -3.48 24.64
CA LEU A 664 -10.71 -3.60 23.40
C LEU A 664 -10.62 -5.03 22.85
N ILE A 665 -11.70 -5.49 22.22
CA ILE A 665 -11.74 -6.79 21.53
C ILE A 665 -11.01 -6.77 20.19
N GLN A 666 -10.55 -7.94 19.72
CA GLN A 666 -9.95 -8.15 18.40
C GLN A 666 -8.69 -7.30 18.13
N MET A 667 -7.95 -6.97 19.18
CA MET A 667 -6.68 -6.26 19.03
C MET A 667 -5.53 -7.25 18.78
N PRO A 668 -4.55 -6.89 17.93
CA PRO A 668 -3.42 -7.78 17.65
C PRO A 668 -2.50 -7.93 18.86
N SER A 669 -1.91 -9.12 18.97
CA SER A 669 -0.82 -9.41 19.92
C SER A 669 0.47 -8.69 19.55
N ASP A 670 1.41 -8.60 20.49
CA ASP A 670 2.76 -8.11 20.25
C ASP A 670 3.47 -9.05 19.29
N ARG A 671 4.28 -8.48 18.40
CA ARG A 671 4.94 -9.21 17.31
C ARG A 671 6.38 -8.78 17.18
N PHE A 672 7.27 -9.76 17.07
CA PHE A 672 8.71 -9.58 16.88
C PHE A 672 9.18 -10.44 15.71
N GLU A 673 10.03 -9.88 14.86
CA GLU A 673 10.63 -10.56 13.72
C GLU A 673 12.13 -10.34 13.73
N ALA A 674 12.89 -11.39 13.48
CA ALA A 674 14.32 -11.31 13.26
C ALA A 674 14.70 -12.09 12.02
N ASP A 675 15.52 -11.52 11.17
CA ASP A 675 16.02 -12.20 9.98
C ASP A 675 17.49 -11.86 9.67
N LEU A 676 18.13 -12.78 8.97
CA LEU A 676 19.49 -12.67 8.45
C LEU A 676 19.45 -12.89 6.95
N GLU A 677 19.95 -11.94 6.18
CA GLU A 677 19.99 -11.98 4.73
C GLU A 677 21.43 -11.99 4.24
N TYR A 678 21.75 -12.95 3.37
CA TYR A 678 23.00 -13.01 2.63
C TYR A 678 22.75 -12.73 1.17
N SER A 679 23.33 -11.66 0.62
CA SER A 679 23.26 -11.27 -0.78
C SER A 679 24.48 -11.77 -1.54
N PHE A 680 24.26 -12.51 -2.62
CA PHE A 680 25.35 -13.01 -3.48
C PHE A 680 25.90 -11.91 -4.36
N ILE A 681 27.15 -12.08 -4.82
CA ILE A 681 27.75 -11.19 -5.81
C ILE A 681 27.00 -11.37 -7.14
N ASP A 682 26.67 -10.23 -7.78
CA ASP A 682 25.97 -10.25 -9.05
C ASP A 682 26.81 -10.87 -10.15
N GLY A 683 26.27 -11.90 -10.81
CA GLY A 683 26.84 -12.56 -11.97
C GLY A 683 26.24 -12.01 -13.28
N LYS A 684 26.77 -12.46 -14.42
CA LYS A 684 26.25 -12.04 -15.74
C LYS A 684 24.79 -12.42 -15.97
N LYS A 685 24.34 -13.57 -15.46
CA LYS A 685 22.99 -14.12 -15.64
C LYS A 685 22.10 -13.97 -14.42
N TRP A 686 22.68 -14.04 -13.20
CA TRP A 686 21.97 -13.96 -11.93
C TRP A 686 22.36 -12.67 -11.24
N ARG A 687 21.39 -11.81 -11.02
CA ARG A 687 21.57 -10.53 -10.34
C ARG A 687 20.64 -10.44 -9.13
N GLN A 688 21.05 -9.69 -8.12
CA GLN A 688 20.27 -9.46 -6.91
C GLN A 688 19.81 -10.73 -6.19
N SER A 689 20.60 -11.82 -6.29
CA SER A 689 20.30 -13.08 -5.62
C SER A 689 20.58 -12.96 -4.12
N SER A 690 19.67 -13.45 -3.29
CA SER A 690 19.88 -13.50 -1.84
C SER A 690 19.23 -14.74 -1.23
N ILE A 691 19.74 -15.14 -0.05
CA ILE A 691 19.10 -16.12 0.83
C ILE A 691 18.79 -15.38 2.13
N LYS A 692 17.53 -15.51 2.57
CA LYS A 692 17.06 -14.92 3.80
C LYS A 692 16.52 -16.01 4.72
N PHE A 693 17.01 -16.01 5.95
CA PHE A 693 16.51 -16.86 7.03
C PHE A 693 15.93 -15.96 8.13
N GLY A 694 14.70 -16.21 8.52
CA GLY A 694 14.03 -15.37 9.52
C GLY A 694 13.07 -16.16 10.39
N MET A 695 12.78 -15.59 11.54
CA MET A 695 11.78 -16.10 12.48
C MET A 695 10.85 -14.97 12.92
N GLN A 696 9.62 -15.34 13.21
CA GLN A 696 8.62 -14.45 13.78
C GLN A 696 8.11 -15.06 15.09
N HIS A 697 8.01 -14.21 16.11
CA HIS A 697 7.36 -14.55 17.37
C HIS A 697 6.17 -13.64 17.59
N VAL A 698 5.01 -14.23 17.83
CA VAL A 698 3.77 -13.55 18.20
C VAL A 698 3.46 -13.98 19.62
N THR A 699 3.32 -13.01 20.54
CA THR A 699 3.05 -13.31 21.94
C THR A 699 1.60 -13.76 22.13
N GLU A 700 1.32 -14.40 23.23
CA GLU A 700 -0.05 -14.64 23.65
C GLU A 700 -0.81 -13.33 23.85
N GLN A 701 -2.08 -13.26 23.40
CA GLN A 701 -2.94 -12.11 23.63
C GLN A 701 -3.57 -12.20 25.03
N THR A 702 -2.94 -11.51 25.98
CA THR A 702 -3.40 -11.44 27.38
C THR A 702 -4.27 -10.20 27.69
N HIS A 703 -4.26 -9.22 26.76
CA HIS A 703 -4.99 -7.96 26.91
C HIS A 703 -6.38 -8.08 26.28
N VAL A 704 -7.23 -8.89 26.88
CA VAL A 704 -8.60 -9.17 26.45
C VAL A 704 -9.60 -8.75 27.52
N PRO A 705 -10.84 -8.40 27.16
CA PRO A 705 -11.89 -8.17 28.15
C PRO A 705 -12.08 -9.40 29.03
N PRO A 706 -12.44 -9.25 30.31
CA PRO A 706 -12.82 -10.39 31.12
C PRO A 706 -14.00 -11.10 30.45
N THR A 707 -13.90 -12.42 30.32
CA THR A 707 -15.02 -13.25 29.86
C THR A 707 -16.14 -13.11 30.90
N GLY A 708 -17.24 -12.47 30.50
CA GLY A 708 -18.44 -12.47 31.33
C GLY A 708 -18.89 -13.91 31.51
N ASN A 709 -19.17 -14.27 32.76
CA ASN A 709 -19.82 -15.54 33.14
C ASN A 709 -21.20 -15.68 32.51
#